data_2b41c9c48c7d6082803941b1f8ffa966
#
_entry.id   2b41c9c48c7d6082803941b1f8ffa966
#
_cell.length_a   1.000
_cell.length_b   1.000
_cell.length_c   1.000
_cell.angle_alpha   90.00
_cell.angle_beta   90.00
_cell.angle_gamma   90.00
#
_symmetry.space_group_name_H-M   'P 1'
#
loop_
_entity.id
_entity.type
_entity.pdbx_description
1 polymer ?
#
loop_
_entity_poly.entity_id
_entity_poly.type
_entity_poly.pdbx_seq_one_letter_code
_entity_poly.pdbx_strand_id
1 'polypeptide(L)'
;VVFAMQGQRLVPNSLPLKDVIVALEKKFRVSILYREQLVQNKNVTPDTTTCNNPDKALRTLLTPFGLTYKKLSPTQIIISELPGYTNKNETTPAAGQSGLRGTVRNEKNEPVPGASIIVIGVAKGTVTDTQGNYWLPLEEGNHKIYYSSVGYSSYVTSVKMPHTQTVRDVTLTSTITDLSGVVVAVGSRAAQRTFTNTSLPVDNINGADLISTGQLTLDKALQFRAPSFNTVNMPVHDATSLSDPYEIRNMGPCRTLILINGKRKNPGSLVYIQTSPGRGETETDLSAIPMEAIKRVEILRDGASAQYGSDAIAGVMNIILKDRFEYTSFKTNTGITSKGDGFSIGNSINSGVNIGTKGFANYTISFQKENRTNRPGTVDAEQDNIDLGDGTAAGLEKVKAYLAQFPDARNVNGTPAITAARFLVNAGIPINDNASWYANAAYVYKNIQSYANYRTAYWKQDPYNLLHDTNTTYLGYGPTFAGDLNDYNATLGFKQEKESWTTDVSATIGGNKQLYSVNNTWNPALGAQSPTTFRPGGYGFHHVVGNIDLTHTINDHLVMAFGTEFRNETFIIIAGDRASSAGVGPISFSGIANINAKTANRFNMGGYLDVSYDVSKSMLLNATARQEYYNDFGGAFVWKVSGRKKILDDKLSVRSSLSTGFRAPGLQQVNLQIVQQIFTPAMGIQTKGVISNNSMQAKVLGVPALKPERSLNFTAGIGVRPSRNFSLTLDYYNINIKDRIILSSDIAHTADNNTPLDTVLSANGIIGVSFFTNGISTNTQGLDLVATVKNIRVFNTGRLTINLAGNYTMANKLLGVVANPKLIEEAGQQIFDYMQEALLLTSRPKFKAILGSDLSMGKLNFNCNNTLFGPATFRSAGLDRDIKMVFKPKIVTDGHLSYQFKPWLGVSFAINNLFNVLPEYVLKPINSYGQQILNDPVALKRNINAVTFNGRYGIATYDGSHFSQSGTTFLVTINCKL
;
A
#
# COMPACT_ATOMS: atom_id res chain seq x y z
N VAL A 1 54.89 13.71 7.75
CA VAL A 1 56.10 13.82 8.56
C VAL A 1 57.22 14.41 7.72
N VAL A 2 57.34 14.17 6.43
CA VAL A 2 58.40 14.68 5.55
C VAL A 2 58.21 16.18 5.17
N PHE A 3 57.04 16.77 5.43
CA PHE A 3 56.73 18.17 5.04
C PHE A 3 56.62 19.16 6.18
N ALA A 4 57.09 18.80 7.37
CA ALA A 4 57.06 19.67 8.53
C ALA A 4 58.44 19.91 9.16
N MET A 5 59.50 19.96 8.38
CA MET A 5 60.76 20.49 8.90
C MET A 5 61.40 21.49 7.95
N GLN A 6 61.66 22.65 8.55
CA GLN A 6 62.31 23.83 8.09
C GLN A 6 63.46 23.64 7.12
N GLY A 7 63.45 24.39 6.03
CA GLY A 7 64.56 25.18 5.51
C GLY A 7 65.90 24.45 5.20
N GLN A 8 65.87 23.37 4.39
CA GLN A 8 67.06 23.00 3.58
C GLN A 8 66.59 22.44 2.23
N ARG A 9 67.05 23.02 1.12
CA ARG A 9 66.90 22.45 -0.22
C ARG A 9 67.60 21.10 -0.25
N LEU A 10 66.81 20.02 -0.15
CA LEU A 10 67.24 18.66 -0.42
C LEU A 10 66.79 18.29 -1.85
N VAL A 11 67.76 17.79 -2.61
CA VAL A 11 67.57 17.13 -3.89
C VAL A 11 66.46 16.06 -3.73
N PRO A 12 65.53 15.91 -4.60
CA PRO A 12 64.41 14.98 -4.42
C PRO A 12 64.93 13.52 -4.54
N ASN A 13 65.12 12.87 -3.41
CA ASN A 13 65.33 11.42 -3.38
C ASN A 13 64.01 10.76 -3.76
N SER A 14 64.06 9.83 -4.72
CA SER A 14 62.89 9.01 -5.04
C SER A 14 62.51 8.13 -3.86
N LEU A 15 61.24 8.17 -3.46
CA LEU A 15 60.71 7.38 -2.35
C LEU A 15 59.93 6.17 -2.88
N PRO A 16 59.87 5.04 -2.16
CA PRO A 16 59.02 3.93 -2.53
C PRO A 16 57.55 4.36 -2.62
N LEU A 17 56.86 3.97 -3.67
CA LEU A 17 55.43 4.32 -3.89
C LEU A 17 54.57 3.95 -2.68
N LYS A 18 54.88 2.82 -2.03
CA LYS A 18 54.22 2.37 -0.81
C LYS A 18 54.29 3.41 0.32
N ASP A 19 55.47 3.98 0.56
CA ASP A 19 55.67 4.96 1.64
C ASP A 19 54.94 6.27 1.36
N VAL A 20 54.84 6.67 0.09
CA VAL A 20 54.13 7.84 -0.34
C VAL A 20 52.62 7.64 -0.21
N ILE A 21 52.10 6.44 -0.50
CA ILE A 21 50.68 6.08 -0.29
C ILE A 21 50.35 6.15 1.21
N VAL A 22 51.17 5.59 2.10
CA VAL A 22 50.96 5.67 3.57
C VAL A 22 50.99 7.12 4.06
N ALA A 23 51.83 7.96 3.49
CA ALA A 23 51.83 9.39 3.83
C ALA A 23 50.55 10.12 3.38
N LEU A 24 50.00 9.76 2.20
CA LEU A 24 48.75 10.29 1.71
C LEU A 24 47.55 9.83 2.56
N GLU A 25 47.51 8.59 3.02
CA GLU A 25 46.50 8.07 3.93
C GLU A 25 46.44 8.91 5.23
N LYS A 26 47.60 9.16 5.83
CA LYS A 26 47.70 10.01 7.05
C LYS A 26 47.28 11.44 6.80
N LYS A 27 47.73 12.04 5.69
CA LYS A 27 47.44 13.44 5.37
C LYS A 27 45.99 13.71 5.10
N PHE A 28 45.32 12.85 4.33
CA PHE A 28 43.92 13.05 3.89
C PHE A 28 42.93 12.26 4.71
N ARG A 29 43.35 11.53 5.74
CA ARG A 29 42.53 10.65 6.57
C ARG A 29 41.68 9.68 5.76
N VAL A 30 42.28 9.09 4.71
CA VAL A 30 41.70 8.09 3.83
C VAL A 30 42.44 6.78 3.98
N SER A 31 41.76 5.66 3.75
CA SER A 31 42.35 4.33 3.65
C SER A 31 42.51 3.97 2.17
N ILE A 32 43.73 3.61 1.73
CA ILE A 32 44.04 3.29 0.35
C ILE A 32 44.41 1.81 0.23
N LEU A 33 43.55 1.05 -0.39
CA LEU A 33 43.65 -0.39 -0.56
C LEU A 33 44.35 -0.71 -1.87
N TYR A 34 45.31 -1.63 -1.84
CA TYR A 34 46.07 -2.06 -3.01
C TYR A 34 46.64 -3.47 -2.84
N ARG A 35 46.91 -4.16 -3.97
CA ARG A 35 47.74 -5.35 -3.95
C ARG A 35 49.19 -4.94 -3.71
N GLU A 36 49.87 -5.59 -2.79
CA GLU A 36 51.28 -5.33 -2.50
C GLU A 36 52.13 -5.32 -3.77
N GLN A 37 51.90 -6.26 -4.67
CA GLN A 37 52.59 -6.41 -5.97
C GLN A 37 52.42 -5.21 -6.90
N LEU A 38 51.34 -4.43 -6.79
CA LEU A 38 51.12 -3.24 -7.63
C LEU A 38 52.03 -2.07 -7.25
N VAL A 39 52.48 -2.02 -6.00
CA VAL A 39 53.27 -0.90 -5.46
C VAL A 39 54.69 -1.29 -5.11
N GLN A 40 55.01 -2.59 -5.04
CA GLN A 40 56.32 -3.14 -4.74
C GLN A 40 57.32 -2.76 -5.83
N ASN A 41 58.56 -2.39 -5.43
CA ASN A 41 59.67 -1.99 -6.32
C ASN A 41 59.36 -0.80 -7.26
N LYS A 42 58.37 0.05 -6.91
CA LYS A 42 58.07 1.28 -7.63
C LYS A 42 58.47 2.48 -6.78
N ASN A 43 59.28 3.36 -7.36
CA ASN A 43 59.75 4.56 -6.71
C ASN A 43 59.17 5.80 -7.41
N VAL A 44 58.80 6.82 -6.64
CA VAL A 44 58.22 8.06 -7.12
C VAL A 44 58.93 9.26 -6.53
N THR A 45 58.99 10.32 -7.30
CA THR A 45 59.44 11.62 -6.80
C THR A 45 58.19 12.43 -6.44
N PRO A 46 57.93 12.73 -5.17
CA PRO A 46 56.72 13.44 -4.75
C PRO A 46 56.72 14.87 -5.32
N ASP A 47 55.68 15.19 -6.10
CA ASP A 47 55.45 16.57 -6.55
C ASP A 47 54.73 17.35 -5.43
N THR A 48 55.38 18.34 -4.89
CA THR A 48 54.88 19.17 -3.81
C THR A 48 53.64 20.02 -4.19
N THR A 49 53.41 20.26 -5.47
CA THR A 49 52.27 21.05 -5.96
C THR A 49 50.96 20.28 -5.95
N THR A 50 51.00 18.94 -5.91
CA THR A 50 49.80 18.10 -5.95
C THR A 50 49.23 17.75 -4.55
N CYS A 51 49.85 18.24 -3.49
CA CYS A 51 49.61 17.80 -2.11
C CYS A 51 48.30 18.25 -1.46
N ASN A 52 47.46 19.08 -2.08
CA ASN A 52 46.25 19.65 -1.49
C ASN A 52 44.97 18.94 -1.88
N ASN A 53 45.03 18.00 -2.79
CA ASN A 53 43.84 17.22 -3.24
C ASN A 53 44.22 15.73 -3.43
N PRO A 54 43.60 14.80 -2.71
CA PRO A 54 43.93 13.37 -2.77
C PRO A 54 43.74 12.77 -4.18
N ASP A 55 42.76 13.22 -4.94
CA ASP A 55 42.50 12.74 -6.30
C ASP A 55 43.60 13.14 -7.27
N LYS A 56 44.05 14.39 -7.19
CA LYS A 56 45.11 14.89 -8.04
C LYS A 56 46.45 14.21 -7.67
N ALA A 57 46.70 14.03 -6.38
CA ALA A 57 47.92 13.33 -5.89
C ALA A 57 47.97 11.88 -6.36
N LEU A 58 46.89 11.12 -6.17
CA LEU A 58 46.81 9.72 -6.57
C LEU A 58 46.90 9.55 -8.09
N ARG A 59 46.24 10.38 -8.87
CA ARG A 59 46.29 10.32 -10.33
C ARG A 59 47.74 10.54 -10.84
N THR A 60 48.42 11.59 -10.35
CA THR A 60 49.80 11.90 -10.76
C THR A 60 50.76 10.79 -10.34
N LEU A 61 50.59 10.20 -9.15
CA LEU A 61 51.51 9.17 -8.63
C LEU A 61 51.32 7.78 -9.26
N LEU A 62 50.07 7.43 -9.67
CA LEU A 62 49.72 6.09 -10.14
C LEU A 62 49.84 5.93 -11.66
N THR A 63 49.55 6.99 -12.44
CA THR A 63 49.51 6.95 -13.91
C THR A 63 50.85 6.49 -14.54
N PRO A 64 52.03 6.91 -14.05
CA PRO A 64 53.32 6.47 -14.62
C PRO A 64 53.55 4.96 -14.52
N PHE A 65 52.86 4.28 -13.62
CA PHE A 65 53.00 2.83 -13.41
C PHE A 65 51.86 2.00 -14.03
N GLY A 66 51.00 2.60 -14.86
CA GLY A 66 49.86 1.92 -15.42
C GLY A 66 48.79 1.56 -14.37
N LEU A 67 48.78 2.29 -13.27
CA LEU A 67 47.85 2.11 -12.18
C LEU A 67 46.77 3.20 -12.19
N THR A 68 45.58 2.84 -11.78
CA THR A 68 44.46 3.74 -11.55
C THR A 68 43.91 3.52 -10.15
N TYR A 69 42.99 4.40 -9.73
CA TYR A 69 42.30 4.24 -8.46
C TYR A 69 40.79 4.48 -8.59
N LYS A 70 40.03 3.87 -7.68
CA LYS A 70 38.60 4.05 -7.54
C LYS A 70 38.26 4.35 -6.09
N LYS A 71 37.43 5.37 -5.83
CA LYS A 71 36.88 5.61 -4.49
C LYS A 71 35.74 4.63 -4.20
N LEU A 72 35.84 3.93 -3.09
CA LEU A 72 34.81 3.05 -2.57
C LEU A 72 33.89 3.80 -1.62
N SER A 73 34.44 4.80 -0.89
CA SER A 73 33.71 5.73 -0.01
C SER A 73 34.48 7.05 0.10
N PRO A 74 33.96 8.09 0.77
CA PRO A 74 34.70 9.32 1.02
C PRO A 74 36.08 9.12 1.71
N THR A 75 36.20 8.03 2.46
CA THR A 75 37.43 7.70 3.24
C THR A 75 38.14 6.44 2.77
N GLN A 76 37.68 5.77 1.71
CA GLN A 76 38.26 4.52 1.20
C GLN A 76 38.51 4.57 -0.30
N ILE A 77 39.73 4.25 -0.71
CA ILE A 77 40.22 4.29 -2.09
C ILE A 77 40.90 2.94 -2.40
N ILE A 78 40.66 2.39 -3.58
CA ILE A 78 41.33 1.18 -4.06
C ILE A 78 42.17 1.50 -5.30
N ILE A 79 43.40 1.00 -5.33
CA ILE A 79 44.31 1.07 -6.48
C ILE A 79 44.21 -0.22 -7.29
N SER A 80 44.06 -0.11 -8.61
CA SER A 80 44.02 -1.21 -9.57
C SER A 80 44.85 -0.88 -10.81
N GLU A 81 45.08 -1.90 -11.65
CA GLU A 81 45.70 -1.69 -12.96
C GLU A 81 44.79 -0.94 -13.92
N LEU A 82 45.37 -0.13 -14.81
CA LEU A 82 44.60 0.56 -15.85
C LEU A 82 44.13 -0.47 -16.89
N PRO A 83 42.84 -0.54 -17.26
CA PRO A 83 42.36 -1.49 -18.25
C PRO A 83 43.12 -1.32 -19.59
N GLY A 84 43.75 -2.43 -20.07
CA GLY A 84 44.50 -2.43 -21.31
C GLY A 84 46.03 -2.40 -21.14
N TYR A 85 46.56 -2.28 -19.92
CA TYR A 85 47.98 -2.34 -19.62
C TYR A 85 48.35 -3.78 -19.26
N THR A 86 48.95 -4.55 -20.21
CA THR A 86 49.46 -5.90 -19.96
C THR A 86 50.91 -5.81 -19.48
N ASN A 87 51.14 -6.04 -18.19
CA ASN A 87 52.46 -6.30 -17.66
C ASN A 87 52.69 -7.83 -17.59
N LYS A 88 53.55 -8.35 -18.40
CA LYS A 88 54.02 -9.75 -18.34
C LYS A 88 54.93 -9.94 -17.14
N ASN A 89 54.40 -10.40 -16.02
CA ASN A 89 55.11 -11.18 -14.99
C ASN A 89 54.08 -11.64 -13.94
N GLU A 90 53.47 -12.79 -14.18
CA GLU A 90 52.82 -13.58 -13.13
C GLU A 90 53.87 -14.25 -12.27
N THR A 91 54.07 -13.80 -11.05
CA THR A 91 54.86 -14.53 -10.06
C THR A 91 53.93 -15.19 -9.05
N THR A 92 54.00 -16.53 -9.04
CA THR A 92 53.52 -17.39 -7.96
C THR A 92 54.13 -16.92 -6.62
N PRO A 93 53.36 -16.93 -5.48
CA PRO A 93 53.89 -16.52 -4.17
C PRO A 93 55.11 -17.35 -3.80
N ALA A 94 56.17 -16.70 -3.31
CA ALA A 94 57.39 -17.40 -2.83
C ALA A 94 57.00 -18.36 -1.69
N ALA A 95 57.54 -19.56 -1.71
CA ALA A 95 57.36 -20.56 -0.67
C ALA A 95 57.77 -19.97 0.70
N GLY A 96 56.79 -19.88 1.66
CA GLY A 96 57.06 -19.43 3.04
C GLY A 96 56.31 -18.16 3.49
N GLN A 97 55.54 -17.46 2.63
CA GLN A 97 54.74 -16.32 3.10
C GLN A 97 53.40 -16.75 3.71
N SER A 98 53.11 -16.32 4.93
CA SER A 98 51.81 -16.50 5.60
C SER A 98 50.77 -15.60 4.96
N GLY A 99 49.59 -16.16 4.65
CA GLY A 99 48.51 -15.40 4.06
C GLY A 99 47.27 -16.25 3.69
N LEU A 100 46.19 -15.54 3.41
CA LEU A 100 44.91 -16.10 3.00
C LEU A 100 44.79 -16.11 1.48
N ARG A 101 44.56 -17.28 0.89
CA ARG A 101 44.28 -17.45 -0.55
C ARG A 101 42.97 -18.14 -0.76
N GLY A 102 42.37 -18.02 -1.94
CA GLY A 102 41.18 -18.74 -2.33
C GLY A 102 40.55 -18.18 -3.58
N THR A 103 39.37 -18.65 -3.88
CA THR A 103 38.57 -18.21 -5.00
C THR A 103 37.28 -17.57 -4.51
N VAL A 104 36.82 -16.52 -5.19
CA VAL A 104 35.49 -15.97 -5.03
C VAL A 104 34.68 -16.34 -6.26
N ARG A 105 33.58 -17.06 -6.03
CA ARG A 105 32.67 -17.53 -7.07
C ARG A 105 31.25 -17.10 -6.76
N ASN A 106 30.36 -17.10 -7.75
CA ASN A 106 28.93 -16.92 -7.52
C ASN A 106 28.26 -18.30 -7.28
N GLU A 107 26.95 -18.28 -7.04
CA GLU A 107 26.13 -19.49 -6.80
C GLU A 107 26.13 -20.47 -7.99
N LYS A 108 26.52 -20.01 -9.18
CA LYS A 108 26.65 -20.84 -10.38
C LYS A 108 28.04 -21.40 -10.59
N ASN A 109 28.89 -21.23 -9.58
CA ASN A 109 30.31 -21.61 -9.63
C ASN A 109 31.13 -20.83 -10.70
N GLU A 110 30.62 -19.67 -11.17
CA GLU A 110 31.34 -18.77 -12.07
C GLU A 110 32.26 -17.85 -11.25
N PRO A 111 33.47 -17.53 -11.72
CA PRO A 111 34.36 -16.61 -11.02
C PRO A 111 33.73 -15.21 -10.90
N VAL A 112 34.03 -14.52 -9.79
CA VAL A 112 33.62 -13.13 -9.55
C VAL A 112 34.85 -12.23 -9.60
N PRO A 113 35.22 -11.67 -10.77
CA PRO A 113 36.40 -10.80 -10.93
C PRO A 113 36.17 -9.47 -10.22
N GLY A 114 37.25 -8.89 -9.63
CA GLY A 114 37.17 -7.59 -8.97
C GLY A 114 36.43 -7.58 -7.65
N ALA A 115 36.11 -8.75 -7.08
CA ALA A 115 35.56 -8.84 -5.72
C ALA A 115 36.61 -8.31 -4.73
N SER A 116 36.18 -7.44 -3.83
CA SER A 116 37.03 -6.84 -2.80
C SER A 116 37.07 -7.73 -1.56
N ILE A 117 38.23 -8.02 -1.06
CA ILE A 117 38.51 -8.80 0.15
C ILE A 117 39.25 -7.89 1.16
N ILE A 118 38.63 -7.58 2.29
CA ILE A 118 39.07 -6.59 3.26
C ILE A 118 39.16 -7.21 4.65
N VAL A 119 40.22 -6.91 5.40
CA VAL A 119 40.31 -7.26 6.82
C VAL A 119 39.63 -6.18 7.63
N ILE A 120 38.61 -6.56 8.40
CA ILE A 120 37.84 -5.60 9.22
C ILE A 120 38.71 -5.13 10.38
N GLY A 121 38.86 -3.81 10.54
CA GLY A 121 39.61 -3.18 11.63
C GLY A 121 41.01 -2.80 11.30
N VAL A 122 41.55 -3.18 10.13
CA VAL A 122 42.87 -2.76 9.63
C VAL A 122 42.82 -2.36 8.15
N ALA A 123 43.70 -1.47 7.72
CA ALA A 123 43.74 -0.99 6.33
C ALA A 123 44.44 -2.02 5.44
N LYS A 124 43.96 -3.26 5.35
CA LYS A 124 44.56 -4.35 4.58
C LYS A 124 43.49 -5.07 3.76
N GLY A 125 43.76 -5.27 2.46
CA GLY A 125 42.80 -5.95 1.58
C GLY A 125 43.40 -6.25 0.21
N THR A 126 42.62 -7.00 -0.60
CA THR A 126 42.98 -7.39 -1.97
C THR A 126 41.71 -7.44 -2.83
N VAL A 127 41.86 -7.70 -4.14
CA VAL A 127 40.78 -7.96 -5.06
C VAL A 127 41.02 -9.23 -5.84
N THR A 128 39.95 -9.89 -6.31
CA THR A 128 40.05 -11.07 -7.15
C THR A 128 40.54 -10.74 -8.56
N ASP A 129 41.30 -11.65 -9.15
CA ASP A 129 41.68 -11.62 -10.57
C ASP A 129 40.52 -12.01 -11.50
N THR A 130 40.79 -12.14 -12.81
CA THR A 130 39.80 -12.51 -13.84
C THR A 130 39.26 -13.93 -13.66
N GLN A 131 39.96 -14.79 -12.94
CA GLN A 131 39.55 -16.16 -12.60
C GLN A 131 38.89 -16.26 -11.22
N GLY A 132 38.71 -15.14 -10.54
CA GLY A 132 38.16 -15.08 -9.20
C GLY A 132 39.12 -15.43 -8.07
N ASN A 133 40.43 -15.65 -8.35
CA ASN A 133 41.41 -15.98 -7.35
C ASN A 133 41.86 -14.72 -6.61
N TYR A 134 42.25 -14.90 -5.33
CA TYR A 134 42.82 -13.84 -4.53
C TYR A 134 43.95 -14.35 -3.63
N TRP A 135 44.86 -13.42 -3.28
CA TRP A 135 45.89 -13.60 -2.28
C TRP A 135 45.91 -12.38 -1.36
N LEU A 136 45.90 -12.61 -0.06
CA LEU A 136 45.92 -11.59 0.97
C LEU A 136 46.96 -11.98 2.03
N PRO A 137 48.17 -11.34 2.08
CA PRO A 137 49.15 -11.63 3.11
C PRO A 137 48.60 -11.20 4.48
N LEU A 138 48.59 -12.14 5.43
CA LEU A 138 48.09 -11.93 6.80
C LEU A 138 49.09 -12.54 7.80
N GLU A 139 49.21 -11.85 8.93
CA GLU A 139 49.94 -12.33 10.08
C GLU A 139 49.15 -13.39 10.85
N GLU A 140 49.83 -14.12 11.73
CA GLU A 140 49.19 -15.07 12.61
C GLU A 140 48.15 -14.37 13.49
N GLY A 141 46.99 -15.02 13.67
CA GLY A 141 45.90 -14.47 14.50
C GLY A 141 44.52 -14.72 13.95
N ASN A 142 43.56 -14.17 14.65
CA ASN A 142 42.13 -14.20 14.24
C ASN A 142 41.79 -12.93 13.47
N HIS A 143 41.40 -13.09 12.21
CA HIS A 143 41.03 -11.99 11.34
C HIS A 143 39.56 -12.11 10.91
N LYS A 144 38.83 -11.02 10.91
CA LYS A 144 37.49 -10.93 10.27
C LYS A 144 37.69 -10.42 8.86
N ILE A 145 37.31 -11.21 7.87
CA ILE A 145 37.46 -10.90 6.45
C ILE A 145 36.09 -10.56 5.85
N TYR A 146 36.00 -9.43 5.15
CA TYR A 146 34.83 -8.94 4.45
C TYR A 146 35.05 -9.13 2.93
N TYR A 147 34.11 -9.80 2.28
CA TYR A 147 34.08 -10.01 0.84
C TYR A 147 32.91 -9.24 0.24
N SER A 148 33.15 -8.47 -0.82
CA SER A 148 32.11 -7.73 -1.52
C SER A 148 32.39 -7.57 -3.00
N SER A 149 31.34 -7.54 -3.81
CA SER A 149 31.42 -7.21 -5.23
C SER A 149 30.13 -6.51 -5.66
N VAL A 150 30.18 -5.65 -6.67
CA VAL A 150 29.01 -4.98 -7.22
C VAL A 150 28.05 -6.02 -7.82
N GLY A 151 26.79 -6.01 -7.36
CA GLY A 151 25.79 -7.00 -7.78
C GLY A 151 25.76 -8.28 -6.94
N TYR A 152 26.50 -8.34 -5.82
CA TYR A 152 26.51 -9.47 -4.89
C TYR A 152 26.31 -9.02 -3.45
N SER A 153 25.66 -9.87 -2.65
CA SER A 153 25.58 -9.69 -1.20
C SER A 153 26.97 -9.83 -0.59
N SER A 154 27.32 -8.94 0.31
CA SER A 154 28.60 -9.03 1.03
C SER A 154 28.60 -10.23 1.99
N TYR A 155 29.76 -10.81 2.16
CA TYR A 155 29.98 -11.96 3.05
C TYR A 155 31.10 -11.66 4.06
N VAL A 156 30.87 -11.98 5.33
CA VAL A 156 31.86 -11.81 6.42
C VAL A 156 32.15 -13.16 7.04
N THR A 157 33.42 -13.46 7.23
CA THR A 157 33.85 -14.68 7.94
C THR A 157 35.04 -14.40 8.84
N SER A 158 35.18 -15.19 9.91
CA SER A 158 36.35 -15.18 10.77
C SER A 158 37.32 -16.27 10.28
N VAL A 159 38.57 -15.92 10.14
CA VAL A 159 39.64 -16.84 9.73
C VAL A 159 40.74 -16.80 10.79
N LYS A 160 41.11 -17.98 11.30
CA LYS A 160 42.28 -18.14 12.17
C LYS A 160 43.50 -18.47 11.28
N MET A 161 44.43 -17.54 11.22
CA MET A 161 45.65 -17.68 10.43
C MET A 161 46.74 -18.37 11.24
N PRO A 162 47.26 -19.53 10.80
CA PRO A 162 48.49 -20.12 11.31
C PRO A 162 49.73 -19.46 10.65
N HIS A 163 50.94 -19.83 11.05
CA HIS A 163 52.18 -19.40 10.41
C HIS A 163 52.31 -19.80 8.93
N THR A 164 51.36 -20.57 8.41
CA THR A 164 51.36 -21.09 7.04
C THR A 164 50.19 -20.48 6.24
N GLN A 165 50.10 -20.82 4.97
CA GLN A 165 48.99 -20.38 4.11
C GLN A 165 47.65 -21.05 4.48
N THR A 166 46.59 -20.28 4.50
CA THR A 166 45.23 -20.77 4.67
C THR A 166 44.46 -20.61 3.36
N VAL A 167 43.69 -21.63 2.94
CA VAL A 167 42.82 -21.57 1.76
C VAL A 167 41.39 -21.31 2.22
N ARG A 168 40.72 -20.31 1.61
CA ARG A 168 39.34 -20.00 1.86
C ARG A 168 38.61 -19.64 0.57
N ASP A 169 37.84 -20.55 0.03
CA ASP A 169 36.95 -20.28 -1.08
C ASP A 169 35.64 -19.69 -0.55
N VAL A 170 35.09 -18.73 -1.30
CA VAL A 170 33.89 -17.98 -0.91
C VAL A 170 32.91 -17.93 -2.07
N THR A 171 31.65 -18.24 -1.79
CA THR A 171 30.54 -18.04 -2.74
C THR A 171 29.79 -16.77 -2.36
N LEU A 172 29.74 -15.78 -3.26
CA LEU A 172 28.95 -14.57 -3.12
C LEU A 172 27.59 -14.79 -3.79
N THR A 173 26.52 -14.46 -3.05
CA THR A 173 25.14 -14.52 -3.54
C THR A 173 24.84 -13.29 -4.36
N SER A 174 24.33 -13.45 -5.58
CA SER A 174 23.92 -12.30 -6.42
C SER A 174 22.82 -11.51 -5.78
N THR A 175 22.95 -10.18 -5.70
CA THR A 175 21.91 -9.25 -5.29
C THR A 175 20.91 -8.94 -6.42
N ILE A 176 21.18 -9.40 -7.64
CA ILE A 176 20.19 -9.42 -8.70
C ILE A 176 19.11 -10.39 -8.25
N THR A 177 17.98 -9.85 -7.83
CA THR A 177 16.85 -10.58 -7.23
C THR A 177 16.41 -11.71 -8.19
N ASP A 178 17.00 -12.87 -8.04
CA ASP A 178 16.44 -14.08 -8.62
C ASP A 178 15.16 -14.36 -7.80
N LEU A 179 13.99 -14.29 -8.42
CA LEU A 179 12.71 -14.60 -7.79
C LEU A 179 12.68 -15.98 -7.10
N SER A 180 13.63 -16.85 -7.43
CA SER A 180 13.75 -18.18 -6.81
C SER A 180 14.30 -18.17 -5.38
N GLY A 181 14.99 -17.08 -4.97
CA GLY A 181 15.60 -16.97 -3.63
C GLY A 181 14.81 -16.13 -2.63
N VAL A 182 13.74 -15.44 -3.06
CA VAL A 182 12.94 -14.61 -2.15
C VAL A 182 12.04 -15.49 -1.29
N VAL A 183 12.34 -15.56 -0.01
CA VAL A 183 11.52 -16.24 1.00
C VAL A 183 10.34 -15.32 1.34
N VAL A 184 9.12 -15.84 1.21
CA VAL A 184 7.91 -15.12 1.61
C VAL A 184 7.52 -15.49 3.04
N ALA A 185 7.08 -14.48 3.78
CA ALA A 185 6.70 -14.64 5.18
C ALA A 185 5.25 -15.12 5.35
N VAL A 186 4.44 -15.09 4.27
CA VAL A 186 3.05 -15.54 4.27
C VAL A 186 2.89 -16.89 3.59
N GLY A 187 1.84 -17.64 3.96
CA GLY A 187 1.44 -18.90 3.31
C GLY A 187 1.60 -20.16 4.14
N SER A 188 2.46 -20.17 5.17
CA SER A 188 2.55 -21.21 6.21
C SER A 188 3.15 -20.60 7.47
N ARG A 189 2.62 -20.97 8.62
CA ARG A 189 3.20 -20.65 9.93
C ARG A 189 4.35 -21.59 10.29
N ALA A 190 4.30 -22.81 9.79
CA ALA A 190 5.28 -23.84 10.12
C ALA A 190 6.62 -23.66 9.39
N ALA A 191 6.64 -23.24 8.13
CA ALA A 191 7.88 -23.06 7.39
C ALA A 191 7.80 -21.93 6.36
N GLN A 192 8.74 -20.99 6.44
CA GLN A 192 8.90 -19.97 5.42
C GLN A 192 9.51 -20.58 4.15
N ARG A 193 8.94 -20.26 2.99
CA ARG A 193 9.36 -20.85 1.71
C ARG A 193 9.62 -19.76 0.68
N THR A 194 10.41 -20.09 -0.32
CA THR A 194 10.57 -19.17 -1.45
C THR A 194 9.27 -19.03 -2.22
N PHE A 195 9.06 -17.90 -2.86
CA PHE A 195 7.89 -17.56 -3.68
C PHE A 195 7.45 -18.70 -4.63
N THR A 196 8.41 -19.39 -5.25
CA THR A 196 8.14 -20.52 -6.16
C THR A 196 7.91 -21.85 -5.45
N ASN A 197 8.23 -21.95 -4.17
CA ASN A 197 8.15 -23.18 -3.38
C ASN A 197 6.97 -23.20 -2.39
N THR A 198 6.16 -22.15 -2.34
CA THR A 198 4.92 -22.13 -1.55
C THR A 198 3.84 -22.97 -2.21
N SER A 199 2.96 -23.57 -1.40
CA SER A 199 1.74 -24.27 -1.86
C SER A 199 0.62 -23.30 -2.24
N LEU A 200 0.79 -21.99 -2.05
CA LEU A 200 -0.25 -20.97 -2.18
C LEU A 200 0.19 -19.86 -3.17
N PRO A 201 -0.76 -19.18 -3.82
CA PRO A 201 -0.46 -18.05 -4.70
C PRO A 201 -0.08 -16.80 -3.86
N VAL A 202 1.16 -16.37 -3.98
CA VAL A 202 1.67 -15.16 -3.31
C VAL A 202 2.28 -14.23 -4.36
N ASP A 203 1.86 -12.97 -4.38
CA ASP A 203 2.57 -11.92 -5.12
C ASP A 203 3.63 -11.29 -4.23
N ASN A 204 4.77 -10.96 -4.80
CA ASN A 204 5.85 -10.27 -4.10
C ASN A 204 6.23 -9.02 -4.91
N ILE A 205 5.91 -7.84 -4.37
CA ILE A 205 6.10 -6.54 -5.01
C ILE A 205 7.16 -5.78 -4.20
N ASN A 206 8.30 -5.48 -4.82
CA ASN A 206 9.37 -4.75 -4.13
C ASN A 206 9.00 -3.28 -3.90
N GLY A 207 9.54 -2.66 -2.86
CA GLY A 207 9.32 -1.24 -2.57
C GLY A 207 9.78 -0.32 -3.71
N ALA A 208 10.85 -0.67 -4.42
CA ALA A 208 11.30 0.08 -5.59
C ALA A 208 10.28 0.05 -6.75
N ASP A 209 9.61 -1.10 -6.96
CA ASP A 209 8.57 -1.25 -7.98
C ASP A 209 7.34 -0.40 -7.66
N LEU A 210 6.99 -0.26 -6.37
CA LEU A 210 5.91 0.63 -5.92
C LEU A 210 6.26 2.10 -6.19
N ILE A 211 7.47 2.52 -5.81
CA ILE A 211 7.94 3.90 -6.02
C ILE A 211 7.99 4.25 -7.51
N SER A 212 8.36 3.30 -8.38
CA SER A 212 8.45 3.51 -9.83
C SER A 212 7.09 3.72 -10.52
N THR A 213 5.97 3.50 -9.83
CA THR A 213 4.64 3.83 -10.37
C THR A 213 4.39 5.35 -10.46
N GLY A 214 5.18 6.17 -9.77
CA GLY A 214 4.92 7.61 -9.66
C GLY A 214 3.68 7.96 -8.84
N GLN A 215 3.08 6.99 -8.15
CA GLN A 215 1.93 7.24 -7.27
C GLN A 215 2.42 7.74 -5.89
N LEU A 216 1.59 8.53 -5.20
CA LEU A 216 1.99 9.17 -3.94
C LEU A 216 1.71 8.31 -2.70
N THR A 217 0.80 7.34 -2.80
CA THR A 217 0.38 6.48 -1.69
C THR A 217 0.43 5.00 -2.06
N LEU A 218 0.52 4.13 -1.04
CA LEU A 218 0.67 2.69 -1.22
C LEU A 218 -0.53 2.06 -1.94
N ASP A 219 -1.76 2.43 -1.57
CA ASP A 219 -2.99 1.93 -2.18
C ASP A 219 -3.05 2.26 -3.67
N LYS A 220 -2.69 3.49 -4.06
CA LYS A 220 -2.64 3.91 -5.47
C LYS A 220 -1.51 3.19 -6.23
N ALA A 221 -0.35 2.99 -5.61
CA ALA A 221 0.74 2.24 -6.23
C ALA A 221 0.35 0.76 -6.46
N LEU A 222 -0.34 0.13 -5.52
CA LEU A 222 -0.83 -1.25 -5.64
C LEU A 222 -1.88 -1.42 -6.74
N GLN A 223 -2.72 -0.40 -7.00
CA GLN A 223 -3.68 -0.38 -8.10
C GLN A 223 -3.02 -0.72 -9.46
N PHE A 224 -1.79 -0.23 -9.68
CA PHE A 224 -1.04 -0.37 -10.93
C PHE A 224 0.05 -1.46 -10.88
N ARG A 225 0.11 -2.25 -9.79
CA ARG A 225 1.09 -3.35 -9.64
C ARG A 225 0.45 -4.70 -9.29
N ALA A 226 -0.67 -4.71 -8.57
CA ALA A 226 -1.37 -5.93 -8.18
C ALA A 226 -2.68 -6.08 -8.98
N PRO A 227 -2.83 -7.13 -9.83
CA PRO A 227 -3.96 -7.24 -10.75
C PRO A 227 -5.30 -7.47 -10.04
N SER A 228 -5.30 -8.21 -8.93
CA SER A 228 -6.50 -8.50 -8.14
C SER A 228 -6.87 -7.40 -7.15
N PHE A 229 -6.02 -6.38 -6.98
CA PHE A 229 -6.24 -5.25 -6.07
C PHE A 229 -6.93 -4.11 -6.81
N ASN A 230 -8.04 -3.63 -6.30
CA ASN A 230 -8.77 -2.47 -6.81
C ASN A 230 -8.95 -1.43 -5.71
N THR A 231 -8.80 -0.16 -6.06
CA THR A 231 -9.16 0.99 -5.23
C THR A 231 -9.92 2.00 -6.09
N VAL A 232 -10.60 2.93 -5.47
CA VAL A 232 -11.31 4.02 -6.14
C VAL A 232 -10.69 5.37 -5.78
N ASN A 233 -11.04 6.40 -6.52
CA ASN A 233 -10.75 7.78 -6.18
C ASN A 233 -12.09 8.46 -5.86
N MET A 234 -12.29 8.75 -4.57
CA MET A 234 -13.53 9.37 -4.09
C MET A 234 -13.40 10.89 -4.14
N PRO A 235 -14.13 11.60 -5.02
CA PRO A 235 -14.03 13.05 -5.09
C PRO A 235 -14.72 13.71 -3.90
N VAL A 236 -15.96 14.16 -4.05
CA VAL A 236 -16.73 14.82 -3.00
C VAL A 236 -17.69 13.80 -2.39
N HIS A 237 -17.46 13.35 -1.17
CA HIS A 237 -18.28 12.32 -0.56
C HIS A 237 -18.26 12.29 0.97
N ASP A 238 -18.40 13.43 1.61
CA ASP A 238 -18.38 13.59 3.07
C ASP A 238 -17.22 12.80 3.72
N ALA A 239 -17.49 12.07 4.80
CA ALA A 239 -16.48 11.28 5.51
C ALA A 239 -15.85 10.17 4.66
N THR A 240 -16.52 9.65 3.63
CA THR A 240 -15.97 8.61 2.75
C THR A 240 -14.82 9.14 1.90
N SER A 241 -14.78 10.43 1.56
CA SER A 241 -13.66 11.04 0.85
C SER A 241 -12.38 11.18 1.67
N LEU A 242 -12.39 10.84 2.96
CA LEU A 242 -11.21 10.86 3.83
C LEU A 242 -10.31 9.63 3.66
N SER A 243 -10.82 8.55 3.08
CA SER A 243 -10.07 7.33 2.79
C SER A 243 -10.72 6.59 1.64
N ASP A 244 -9.95 6.23 0.61
CA ASP A 244 -10.47 5.56 -0.57
C ASP A 244 -10.54 4.04 -0.33
N PRO A 245 -11.73 3.40 -0.44
CA PRO A 245 -11.85 1.97 -0.20
C PRO A 245 -11.09 1.15 -1.26
N TYR A 246 -10.40 0.13 -0.79
CA TYR A 246 -9.72 -0.85 -1.64
C TYR A 246 -10.22 -2.27 -1.36
N GLU A 247 -9.95 -3.17 -2.28
CA GLU A 247 -10.35 -4.57 -2.13
C GLU A 247 -9.51 -5.52 -2.99
N ILE A 248 -9.45 -6.78 -2.59
CA ILE A 248 -8.86 -7.86 -3.37
C ILE A 248 -9.99 -8.77 -3.89
N ARG A 249 -9.93 -9.11 -5.19
CA ARG A 249 -10.90 -10.02 -5.85
C ARG A 249 -12.37 -9.60 -5.70
N ASN A 250 -12.65 -8.31 -5.62
CA ASN A 250 -14.00 -7.74 -5.50
C ASN A 250 -14.75 -8.23 -4.24
N MET A 251 -14.01 -8.45 -3.14
CA MET A 251 -14.56 -9.00 -1.90
C MET A 251 -14.89 -7.94 -0.84
N GLY A 252 -14.57 -6.67 -1.12
CA GLY A 252 -14.68 -5.54 -0.18
C GLY A 252 -13.48 -5.43 0.76
N PRO A 253 -13.30 -4.26 1.41
CA PRO A 253 -12.10 -3.94 2.19
C PRO A 253 -11.92 -4.78 3.45
N CYS A 254 -13.00 -5.15 4.14
CA CYS A 254 -12.92 -5.86 5.43
C CYS A 254 -12.43 -7.31 5.35
N ARG A 255 -12.32 -7.92 4.15
CA ARG A 255 -12.02 -9.35 3.98
C ARG A 255 -10.59 -9.61 3.57
N THR A 256 -9.76 -8.58 3.60
CA THR A 256 -8.31 -8.66 3.40
C THR A 256 -7.59 -8.26 4.68
N LEU A 257 -6.85 -9.19 5.28
CA LEU A 257 -6.07 -8.92 6.48
C LEU A 257 -4.78 -8.20 6.13
N ILE A 258 -4.50 -7.08 6.79
CA ILE A 258 -3.25 -6.33 6.64
C ILE A 258 -2.31 -6.61 7.79
N LEU A 259 -1.07 -6.96 7.45
CA LEU A 259 0.01 -7.22 8.41
C LEU A 259 1.19 -6.27 8.16
N ILE A 260 1.90 -5.91 9.22
CA ILE A 260 3.21 -5.27 9.18
C ILE A 260 4.21 -6.24 9.80
N ASN A 261 5.21 -6.66 9.03
CA ASN A 261 6.19 -7.67 9.46
C ASN A 261 5.53 -8.94 10.07
N GLY A 262 4.38 -9.37 9.52
CA GLY A 262 3.66 -10.55 9.99
C GLY A 262 2.74 -10.34 11.19
N LYS A 263 2.66 -9.15 11.76
CA LYS A 263 1.78 -8.81 12.90
C LYS A 263 0.62 -7.93 12.44
N ARG A 264 -0.58 -8.13 13.02
CA ARG A 264 -1.85 -7.51 12.60
C ARG A 264 -1.82 -5.99 12.74
N LYS A 265 -2.14 -5.25 11.67
CA LYS A 265 -2.40 -3.82 11.72
C LYS A 265 -3.88 -3.58 12.08
N ASN A 266 -4.16 -2.50 12.82
CA ASN A 266 -5.51 -2.08 13.19
C ASN A 266 -6.34 -1.68 11.94
N PRO A 267 -7.65 -1.99 11.93
CA PRO A 267 -8.57 -1.37 10.98
C PRO A 267 -8.77 0.11 11.31
N GLY A 268 -9.32 0.86 10.36
CA GLY A 268 -9.79 2.22 10.55
C GLY A 268 -11.04 2.30 11.42
N SER A 269 -11.31 3.48 11.96
CA SER A 269 -12.53 3.75 12.74
C SER A 269 -13.72 4.15 11.84
N LEU A 270 -13.47 4.56 10.59
CA LEU A 270 -14.50 4.96 9.62
C LEU A 270 -15.28 3.77 9.08
N VAL A 271 -16.58 3.91 8.97
CA VAL A 271 -17.45 3.03 8.20
C VAL A 271 -17.96 3.80 6.98
N TYR A 272 -17.86 3.19 5.80
CA TYR A 272 -18.41 3.77 4.58
C TYR A 272 -19.94 3.63 4.57
N ILE A 273 -20.64 4.71 4.81
CA ILE A 273 -22.11 4.71 4.89
C ILE A 273 -22.80 5.29 3.66
N GLN A 274 -22.07 6.07 2.87
CA GLN A 274 -22.56 6.63 1.62
C GLN A 274 -22.70 5.56 0.53
N THR A 275 -23.42 5.88 -0.54
CA THR A 275 -23.57 5.02 -1.73
C THR A 275 -22.25 5.02 -2.51
N SER A 276 -21.31 4.23 -2.05
CA SER A 276 -19.98 4.09 -2.64
C SER A 276 -19.52 2.64 -2.57
N PRO A 277 -18.56 2.24 -3.37
CA PRO A 277 -17.88 0.96 -3.18
C PRO A 277 -17.35 0.82 -1.76
N GLY A 278 -17.51 -0.37 -1.17
CA GLY A 278 -17.18 -0.60 0.25
C GLY A 278 -18.28 -0.17 1.23
N ARG A 279 -19.47 0.24 0.78
CA ARG A 279 -20.58 0.64 1.66
C ARG A 279 -20.85 -0.43 2.72
N GLY A 280 -20.97 -0.01 3.97
CA GLY A 280 -21.16 -0.87 5.14
C GLY A 280 -19.87 -1.51 5.66
N GLU A 281 -18.71 -1.22 5.12
CA GLU A 281 -17.43 -1.82 5.50
C GLU A 281 -16.46 -0.79 6.08
N THR A 282 -15.41 -1.28 6.72
CA THR A 282 -14.26 -0.50 7.20
C THR A 282 -13.01 -0.97 6.46
N GLU A 283 -11.98 -0.16 6.40
CA GLU A 283 -10.69 -0.56 5.84
C GLU A 283 -9.55 -0.37 6.84
N THR A 284 -8.38 -0.88 6.50
CA THR A 284 -7.11 -0.50 7.11
C THR A 284 -6.47 0.57 6.22
N ASP A 285 -6.11 1.73 6.77
CA ASP A 285 -5.54 2.83 6.00
C ASP A 285 -4.14 2.47 5.45
N LEU A 286 -4.06 2.07 4.18
CA LEU A 286 -2.80 1.78 3.50
C LEU A 286 -2.02 3.06 3.18
N SER A 287 -2.69 4.20 2.98
CA SER A 287 -2.04 5.48 2.70
C SER A 287 -1.27 6.05 3.92
N ALA A 288 -1.52 5.48 5.10
CA ALA A 288 -0.77 5.78 6.32
C ALA A 288 0.67 5.22 6.30
N ILE A 289 0.98 4.26 5.43
CA ILE A 289 2.27 3.58 5.42
C ILE A 289 3.20 4.24 4.38
N PRO A 290 4.32 4.89 4.79
CA PRO A 290 5.24 5.53 3.87
C PRO A 290 5.94 4.47 2.99
N MET A 291 5.86 4.62 1.66
CA MET A 291 6.46 3.68 0.71
C MET A 291 7.98 3.56 0.86
N GLU A 292 8.63 4.61 1.33
CA GLU A 292 10.08 4.64 1.58
C GLU A 292 10.52 3.70 2.71
N ALA A 293 9.62 3.34 3.62
CA ALA A 293 9.88 2.36 4.68
C ALA A 293 9.74 0.91 4.19
N ILE A 294 9.11 0.69 3.03
CA ILE A 294 8.74 -0.64 2.56
C ILE A 294 9.92 -1.30 1.84
N LYS A 295 10.26 -2.53 2.24
CA LYS A 295 11.15 -3.43 1.53
C LYS A 295 10.40 -4.14 0.41
N ARG A 296 9.25 -4.72 0.73
CA ARG A 296 8.32 -5.38 -0.21
C ARG A 296 6.93 -5.53 0.38
N VAL A 297 5.96 -5.77 -0.47
CA VAL A 297 4.60 -6.18 -0.11
C VAL A 297 4.36 -7.60 -0.61
N GLU A 298 3.92 -8.48 0.28
CA GLU A 298 3.54 -9.85 -0.03
C GLU A 298 2.01 -9.95 0.01
N ILE A 299 1.39 -10.37 -1.09
CA ILE A 299 -0.08 -10.54 -1.17
C ILE A 299 -0.38 -12.01 -1.35
N LEU A 300 -0.85 -12.65 -0.29
CA LEU A 300 -1.39 -14.01 -0.34
C LEU A 300 -2.82 -13.96 -0.88
N ARG A 301 -3.01 -14.48 -2.09
CA ARG A 301 -4.30 -14.52 -2.79
C ARG A 301 -5.03 -15.84 -2.52
N ASP A 302 -5.28 -16.14 -1.24
CA ASP A 302 -6.00 -17.35 -0.82
C ASP A 302 -6.62 -17.16 0.55
N GLY A 303 -7.70 -17.88 0.86
CA GLY A 303 -8.29 -17.89 2.19
C GLY A 303 -7.26 -18.34 3.23
N ALA A 304 -7.06 -17.54 4.28
CA ALA A 304 -6.01 -17.76 5.26
C ALA A 304 -6.46 -17.57 6.72
N SER A 305 -7.77 -17.62 6.97
CA SER A 305 -8.32 -17.48 8.32
C SER A 305 -7.82 -18.55 9.28
N ALA A 306 -7.54 -19.77 8.82
CA ALA A 306 -6.95 -20.82 9.64
C ALA A 306 -5.54 -20.46 10.15
N GLN A 307 -4.76 -19.71 9.36
CA GLN A 307 -3.39 -19.34 9.69
C GLN A 307 -3.30 -18.00 10.44
N TYR A 308 -4.19 -17.03 10.12
CA TYR A 308 -4.07 -15.64 10.58
C TYR A 308 -5.30 -15.12 11.33
N GLY A 309 -6.37 -15.93 11.45
CA GLY A 309 -7.60 -15.59 12.17
C GLY A 309 -8.62 -14.83 11.30
N SER A 310 -9.55 -14.16 11.96
CA SER A 310 -10.60 -13.36 11.33
C SER A 310 -10.07 -12.39 10.28
N ASP A 311 -10.89 -12.06 9.28
CA ASP A 311 -10.68 -11.08 8.21
C ASP A 311 -9.83 -11.56 7.02
N ALA A 312 -9.18 -12.72 7.09
CA ALA A 312 -8.35 -13.27 6.03
C ALA A 312 -9.16 -14.17 5.07
N ILE A 313 -10.34 -13.71 4.58
CA ILE A 313 -11.20 -14.46 3.65
C ILE A 313 -10.70 -14.32 2.21
N ALA A 314 -10.48 -13.09 1.74
CA ALA A 314 -10.00 -12.79 0.39
C ALA A 314 -8.49 -13.00 0.24
N GLY A 315 -7.77 -12.83 1.33
CA GLY A 315 -6.32 -12.95 1.37
C GLY A 315 -5.67 -12.21 2.53
N VAL A 316 -4.33 -12.17 2.47
CA VAL A 316 -3.50 -11.45 3.44
C VAL A 316 -2.52 -10.57 2.67
N MET A 317 -2.40 -9.31 3.07
CA MET A 317 -1.35 -8.42 2.60
C MET A 317 -0.36 -8.17 3.73
N ASN A 318 0.87 -8.61 3.57
CA ASN A 318 1.93 -8.44 4.55
C ASN A 318 2.95 -7.43 4.04
N ILE A 319 3.10 -6.34 4.75
CA ILE A 319 4.01 -5.25 4.43
C ILE A 319 5.30 -5.48 5.21
N ILE A 320 6.34 -5.86 4.48
CA ILE A 320 7.67 -6.07 5.05
C ILE A 320 8.45 -4.76 4.98
N LEU A 321 8.85 -4.30 6.15
CA LEU A 321 9.63 -3.07 6.30
C LEU A 321 11.11 -3.32 6.01
N LYS A 322 11.85 -2.24 5.72
CA LYS A 322 13.30 -2.28 5.56
C LYS A 322 13.97 -2.76 6.85
N ASP A 323 14.83 -3.74 6.75
CA ASP A 323 15.48 -4.47 7.84
C ASP A 323 17.01 -4.29 7.87
N ARG A 324 17.52 -3.26 7.20
CA ARG A 324 18.94 -2.86 7.18
C ARG A 324 19.04 -1.39 6.88
N PHE A 325 20.19 -0.83 7.27
CA PHE A 325 20.62 0.48 6.86
C PHE A 325 21.73 0.35 5.82
N GLU A 326 21.56 0.95 4.67
CA GLU A 326 22.56 1.00 3.61
C GLU A 326 23.08 2.42 3.39
N TYR A 327 22.19 3.41 3.43
CA TYR A 327 22.48 4.84 3.26
C TYR A 327 21.27 5.66 3.73
N THR A 328 21.51 6.92 4.10
CA THR A 328 20.43 7.88 4.31
C THR A 328 19.90 8.34 2.96
N SER A 329 18.61 8.19 2.75
CA SER A 329 17.90 8.65 1.55
C SER A 329 17.04 9.84 1.89
N PHE A 330 17.27 10.97 1.22
CA PHE A 330 16.39 12.13 1.22
C PHE A 330 15.68 12.21 -0.14
N LYS A 331 14.37 12.28 -0.14
CA LYS A 331 13.54 12.33 -1.35
C LYS A 331 12.59 13.51 -1.27
N THR A 332 12.55 14.31 -2.33
CA THR A 332 11.57 15.36 -2.55
C THR A 332 10.82 15.06 -3.84
N ASN A 333 9.49 15.13 -3.79
CA ASN A 333 8.65 15.03 -4.97
C ASN A 333 7.76 16.28 -5.07
N THR A 334 7.45 16.68 -6.30
CA THR A 334 6.47 17.73 -6.60
C THR A 334 5.69 17.35 -7.83
N GLY A 335 4.40 17.64 -7.84
CA GLY A 335 3.52 17.26 -8.94
C GLY A 335 2.39 18.25 -9.16
N ILE A 336 1.77 18.16 -10.35
CA ILE A 336 0.64 18.98 -10.75
C ILE A 336 -0.14 18.26 -11.85
N THR A 337 -1.46 18.52 -11.95
CA THR A 337 -2.26 17.99 -13.06
C THR A 337 -2.06 18.82 -14.33
N SER A 338 -2.41 18.26 -15.48
CA SER A 338 -2.39 18.97 -16.77
C SER A 338 -3.36 20.18 -16.83
N LYS A 339 -4.25 20.31 -15.86
CA LYS A 339 -5.17 21.46 -15.72
C LYS A 339 -4.61 22.57 -14.80
N GLY A 340 -3.41 22.40 -14.23
CA GLY A 340 -2.76 23.38 -13.38
C GLY A 340 -3.25 23.40 -11.94
N ASP A 341 -4.09 22.44 -11.54
CA ASP A 341 -4.55 22.23 -10.16
C ASP A 341 -3.93 20.97 -9.52
N GLY A 342 -4.30 20.62 -8.30
CA GLY A 342 -3.78 19.44 -7.64
C GLY A 342 -2.28 19.50 -7.37
N PHE A 343 -1.72 20.69 -7.17
CA PHE A 343 -0.31 20.83 -6.82
C PHE A 343 0.01 19.99 -5.59
N SER A 344 1.04 19.17 -5.69
CA SER A 344 1.51 18.31 -4.60
C SER A 344 2.99 18.52 -4.33
N ILE A 345 3.37 18.41 -3.05
CA ILE A 345 4.75 18.37 -2.60
C ILE A 345 4.88 17.34 -1.49
N GLY A 346 5.93 16.53 -1.57
CA GLY A 346 6.27 15.53 -0.56
C GLY A 346 7.76 15.54 -0.27
N ASN A 347 8.11 15.36 1.00
CA ASN A 347 9.48 15.19 1.46
C ASN A 347 9.57 13.95 2.33
N SER A 348 10.59 13.15 2.15
CA SER A 348 10.83 12.00 3.01
C SER A 348 12.32 11.78 3.29
N ILE A 349 12.59 11.29 4.49
CA ILE A 349 13.91 10.84 4.92
C ILE A 349 13.76 9.40 5.38
N ASN A 350 14.57 8.50 4.82
CA ASN A 350 14.74 7.15 5.32
C ASN A 350 16.20 6.98 5.71
N SER A 351 16.47 6.64 6.98
CA SER A 351 17.80 6.50 7.53
C SER A 351 17.82 5.44 8.62
N GLY A 352 18.99 5.20 9.22
CA GLY A 352 19.12 4.21 10.29
C GLY A 352 20.57 3.95 10.67
N VAL A 353 20.75 2.87 11.41
CA VAL A 353 22.05 2.34 11.81
C VAL A 353 22.04 0.82 11.76
N ASN A 354 23.18 0.20 11.46
CA ASN A 354 23.39 -1.24 11.64
C ASN A 354 23.97 -1.48 13.04
N ILE A 355 23.39 -2.43 13.77
CA ILE A 355 23.75 -2.79 15.15
C ILE A 355 24.45 -4.14 15.10
N GLY A 356 25.78 -4.14 15.21
CA GLY A 356 26.61 -5.34 14.98
C GLY A 356 26.44 -5.88 13.56
N THR A 357 26.47 -7.21 13.40
CA THR A 357 26.40 -7.88 12.08
C THR A 357 24.97 -8.25 11.66
N LYS A 358 24.05 -8.38 12.60
CA LYS A 358 22.66 -8.85 12.38
C LYS A 358 21.61 -7.83 12.80
N GLY A 359 21.96 -6.84 13.64
CA GLY A 359 21.02 -5.86 14.16
C GLY A 359 20.91 -4.62 13.30
N PHE A 360 19.80 -3.93 13.41
CA PHE A 360 19.50 -2.70 12.69
C PHE A 360 18.48 -1.85 13.44
N ALA A 361 18.50 -0.56 13.17
CA ALA A 361 17.38 0.34 13.43
C ALA A 361 17.23 1.23 12.19
N ASN A 362 16.06 1.20 11.57
CA ASN A 362 15.70 1.98 10.39
C ASN A 362 14.50 2.86 10.70
N TYR A 363 14.53 4.13 10.31
CA TYR A 363 13.40 5.04 10.49
C TYR A 363 13.08 5.79 9.21
N THR A 364 11.81 6.14 9.06
CA THR A 364 11.29 6.95 7.95
C THR A 364 10.44 8.08 8.51
N ILE A 365 10.71 9.28 8.04
CA ILE A 365 9.89 10.47 8.29
C ILE A 365 9.42 10.97 6.94
N SER A 366 8.13 11.23 6.78
CA SER A 366 7.62 11.81 5.55
C SER A 366 6.57 12.87 5.81
N PHE A 367 6.59 13.90 4.98
CA PHE A 367 5.61 14.97 4.93
C PHE A 367 5.04 15.05 3.51
N GLN A 368 3.73 15.27 3.39
CA GLN A 368 3.03 15.36 2.11
C GLN A 368 1.96 16.44 2.20
N LYS A 369 1.86 17.25 1.18
CA LYS A 369 0.76 18.19 0.98
C LYS A 369 0.27 18.09 -0.46
N GLU A 370 -1.04 17.96 -0.63
CA GLU A 370 -1.73 17.97 -1.92
C GLU A 370 -2.85 18.99 -1.89
N ASN A 371 -2.94 19.81 -2.90
CA ASN A 371 -4.06 20.71 -3.09
C ASN A 371 -5.20 19.94 -3.79
N ARG A 372 -6.43 20.42 -3.61
CA ARG A 372 -7.59 19.87 -4.28
C ARG A 372 -7.48 19.94 -5.81
N THR A 373 -8.13 19.02 -6.50
CA THR A 373 -8.47 19.15 -7.92
C THR A 373 -9.92 19.62 -8.08
N ASN A 374 -10.29 20.13 -9.27
CA ASN A 374 -11.67 20.51 -9.53
C ASN A 374 -12.09 20.18 -10.96
N ARG A 375 -13.14 19.39 -11.10
CA ARG A 375 -13.75 18.94 -12.36
C ARG A 375 -15.28 19.01 -12.26
N PRO A 376 -15.87 20.22 -12.03
CA PRO A 376 -17.29 20.34 -11.70
C PRO A 376 -18.22 20.09 -12.89
N GLY A 377 -17.81 20.44 -14.11
CA GLY A 377 -18.71 20.49 -15.25
C GLY A 377 -19.63 21.70 -15.23
N THR A 378 -20.62 21.70 -16.09
CA THR A 378 -21.66 22.74 -16.20
C THR A 378 -23.00 22.23 -15.69
N VAL A 379 -23.75 23.11 -15.04
CA VAL A 379 -25.07 22.81 -14.46
C VAL A 379 -26.17 22.97 -15.50
N ASP A 380 -27.15 22.07 -15.53
CA ASP A 380 -28.40 22.21 -16.29
C ASP A 380 -29.34 23.16 -15.53
N ALA A 381 -29.60 24.33 -16.10
CA ALA A 381 -30.37 25.37 -15.43
C ALA A 381 -31.85 24.98 -15.17
N GLU A 382 -32.47 24.22 -16.09
CA GLU A 382 -33.86 23.77 -15.92
C GLU A 382 -33.97 22.78 -14.78
N GLN A 383 -33.08 21.77 -14.77
CA GLN A 383 -33.04 20.78 -13.70
C GLN A 383 -32.69 21.45 -12.35
N ASP A 384 -31.76 22.39 -12.35
CA ASP A 384 -31.33 23.06 -11.12
C ASP A 384 -32.44 23.94 -10.52
N ASN A 385 -33.24 24.59 -11.37
CA ASN A 385 -34.41 25.32 -10.92
C ASN A 385 -35.47 24.41 -10.30
N ILE A 386 -35.70 23.22 -10.86
CA ILE A 386 -36.62 22.23 -10.30
C ILE A 386 -36.12 21.70 -8.95
N ASP A 387 -34.84 21.36 -8.85
CA ASP A 387 -34.30 20.70 -7.66
C ASP A 387 -33.96 21.66 -6.52
N LEU A 388 -33.49 22.86 -6.84
CA LEU A 388 -32.91 23.81 -5.86
C LEU A 388 -33.48 25.24 -5.95
N GLY A 389 -34.08 25.58 -7.06
CA GLY A 389 -34.78 26.86 -7.24
C GLY A 389 -36.23 26.83 -6.68
N ASP A 390 -37.08 27.70 -7.20
CA ASP A 390 -38.48 27.74 -6.86
C ASP A 390 -39.41 27.02 -7.86
N GLY A 391 -38.83 26.41 -8.92
CA GLY A 391 -39.51 25.69 -9.97
C GLY A 391 -40.32 26.57 -10.94
N THR A 392 -40.35 27.90 -10.74
CA THR A 392 -41.12 28.84 -11.56
C THR A 392 -40.30 29.30 -12.78
N ALA A 393 -40.98 29.90 -13.78
CA ALA A 393 -40.34 30.52 -14.89
C ALA A 393 -39.47 31.73 -14.46
N ALA A 394 -39.90 32.50 -13.47
CA ALA A 394 -39.14 33.60 -12.90
C ALA A 394 -37.90 33.10 -12.14
N GLY A 395 -38.02 31.97 -11.44
CA GLY A 395 -36.90 31.28 -10.80
C GLY A 395 -35.87 30.78 -11.81
N LEU A 396 -36.33 30.22 -12.93
CA LEU A 396 -35.45 29.77 -14.00
C LEU A 396 -34.59 30.90 -14.57
N GLU A 397 -35.14 32.09 -14.77
CA GLU A 397 -34.35 33.25 -15.25
C GLU A 397 -33.30 33.69 -14.21
N LYS A 398 -33.62 33.64 -12.91
CA LYS A 398 -32.61 33.88 -11.84
C LYS A 398 -31.50 32.85 -11.86
N VAL A 399 -31.83 31.56 -12.02
CA VAL A 399 -30.85 30.48 -12.12
C VAL A 399 -29.98 30.67 -13.35
N LYS A 400 -30.57 30.96 -14.53
CA LYS A 400 -29.81 31.22 -15.77
C LYS A 400 -28.85 32.42 -15.59
N ALA A 401 -29.32 33.51 -14.99
CA ALA A 401 -28.46 34.68 -14.72
C ALA A 401 -27.29 34.36 -13.82
N TYR A 402 -27.51 33.55 -12.78
CA TYR A 402 -26.44 33.09 -11.92
C TYR A 402 -25.44 32.19 -12.65
N LEU A 403 -25.93 31.21 -13.41
CA LEU A 403 -25.11 30.25 -14.14
C LEU A 403 -24.37 30.88 -15.33
N ALA A 404 -24.82 31.99 -15.85
CA ALA A 404 -24.08 32.79 -16.86
C ALA A 404 -22.75 33.31 -16.30
N GLN A 405 -22.70 33.62 -15.00
CA GLN A 405 -21.47 34.02 -14.31
C GLN A 405 -20.71 32.82 -13.76
N PHE A 406 -21.40 31.80 -13.27
CA PHE A 406 -20.83 30.63 -12.61
C PHE A 406 -21.43 29.33 -13.21
N PRO A 407 -20.94 28.91 -14.39
CA PRO A 407 -21.51 27.74 -15.09
C PRO A 407 -21.45 26.43 -14.30
N ASP A 408 -20.52 26.34 -13.35
CA ASP A 408 -20.33 25.23 -12.43
C ASP A 408 -21.11 25.37 -11.11
N ALA A 409 -21.97 26.39 -10.98
CA ALA A 409 -22.64 26.77 -9.74
C ALA A 409 -21.66 26.88 -8.54
N ARG A 410 -20.39 27.21 -8.78
CA ARG A 410 -19.30 27.30 -7.81
C ARG A 410 -19.01 26.01 -7.02
N ASN A 411 -19.47 24.86 -7.51
CA ASN A 411 -19.19 23.59 -6.87
C ASN A 411 -17.74 23.13 -7.08
N VAL A 412 -17.29 22.31 -6.14
CA VAL A 412 -16.02 21.59 -6.23
C VAL A 412 -16.30 20.10 -6.39
N ASN A 413 -15.86 19.52 -7.50
CA ASN A 413 -15.90 18.09 -7.76
C ASN A 413 -14.51 17.59 -8.15
N GLY A 414 -13.79 16.98 -7.21
CA GLY A 414 -12.43 16.51 -7.42
C GLY A 414 -11.86 15.91 -6.14
N THR A 415 -10.58 15.56 -6.19
CA THR A 415 -9.88 15.00 -5.02
C THR A 415 -9.77 16.04 -3.90
N PRO A 416 -9.89 15.62 -2.63
CA PRO A 416 -9.77 16.51 -1.49
C PRO A 416 -8.35 17.08 -1.37
N ALA A 417 -8.21 18.15 -0.58
CA ALA A 417 -6.89 18.63 -0.16
C ALA A 417 -6.38 17.76 1.00
N ILE A 418 -5.10 17.38 0.96
CA ILE A 418 -4.48 16.47 1.93
C ILE A 418 -3.21 17.11 2.49
N THR A 419 -3.05 17.06 3.81
CA THR A 419 -1.77 17.29 4.50
C THR A 419 -1.49 16.09 5.39
N ALA A 420 -0.32 15.47 5.27
CA ALA A 420 0.03 14.29 6.05
C ALA A 420 1.46 14.35 6.55
N ALA A 421 1.66 13.92 7.80
CA ALA A 421 2.96 13.67 8.41
C ALA A 421 3.01 12.24 8.90
N ARG A 422 4.08 11.50 8.59
CA ARG A 422 4.23 10.08 8.93
C ARG A 422 5.60 9.84 9.54
N PHE A 423 5.61 9.12 10.62
CA PHE A 423 6.83 8.60 11.27
C PHE A 423 6.71 7.10 11.39
N LEU A 424 7.76 6.38 11.01
CA LEU A 424 7.83 4.93 11.14
C LEU A 424 9.25 4.51 11.51
N VAL A 425 9.37 3.60 12.47
CA VAL A 425 10.63 2.96 12.86
C VAL A 425 10.48 1.45 12.78
N ASN A 426 11.54 0.77 12.38
CA ASN A 426 11.69 -0.70 12.39
C ASN A 426 13.07 -1.05 12.91
N ALA A 427 13.14 -1.90 13.94
CA ALA A 427 14.38 -2.28 14.59
C ALA A 427 14.44 -3.78 14.91
N GLY A 428 15.64 -4.33 14.81
CA GLY A 428 15.98 -5.67 15.26
C GLY A 428 17.28 -5.63 16.05
N ILE A 429 17.26 -6.06 17.29
CA ILE A 429 18.41 -6.02 18.21
C ILE A 429 18.77 -7.45 18.60
N PRO A 430 19.85 -8.01 18.05
CA PRO A 430 20.30 -9.34 18.41
C PRO A 430 20.84 -9.34 19.85
N ILE A 431 20.43 -10.33 20.63
CA ILE A 431 20.98 -10.61 21.96
C ILE A 431 22.17 -11.55 21.81
N ASN A 432 22.01 -12.55 20.94
CA ASN A 432 23.02 -13.52 20.56
C ASN A 432 22.73 -14.04 19.14
N ASP A 433 23.41 -15.07 18.69
CA ASP A 433 23.22 -15.63 17.33
C ASP A 433 21.81 -16.19 17.10
N ASN A 434 21.11 -16.60 18.15
CA ASN A 434 19.87 -17.34 18.12
C ASN A 434 18.68 -16.58 18.73
N ALA A 435 18.90 -15.39 19.31
CA ALA A 435 17.84 -14.63 19.97
C ALA A 435 17.93 -13.15 19.63
N SER A 436 16.78 -12.53 19.40
CA SER A 436 16.69 -11.10 19.08
C SER A 436 15.38 -10.48 19.59
N TRP A 437 15.48 -9.23 20.01
CA TRP A 437 14.32 -8.35 20.11
C TRP A 437 14.04 -7.72 18.76
N TYR A 438 12.77 -7.53 18.44
CA TYR A 438 12.36 -6.72 17.30
C TYR A 438 11.25 -5.77 17.70
N ALA A 439 11.21 -4.62 17.05
CA ALA A 439 10.17 -3.64 17.26
C ALA A 439 9.88 -2.90 15.97
N ASN A 440 8.63 -2.54 15.76
CA ASN A 440 8.25 -1.51 14.81
C ASN A 440 7.23 -0.59 15.45
N ALA A 441 7.24 0.69 15.07
CA ALA A 441 6.25 1.66 15.52
C ALA A 441 6.01 2.68 14.42
N ALA A 442 4.76 3.09 14.28
CA ALA A 442 4.34 4.13 13.35
C ALA A 442 3.36 5.08 14.04
N TYR A 443 3.47 6.36 13.70
CA TYR A 443 2.47 7.38 14.00
C TYR A 443 2.26 8.24 12.75
N VAL A 444 0.99 8.45 12.42
CA VAL A 444 0.57 9.19 11.24
C VAL A 444 -0.50 10.18 11.61
N TYR A 445 -0.30 11.41 11.23
CA TYR A 445 -1.30 12.46 11.22
C TYR A 445 -1.67 12.82 9.79
N LYS A 446 -2.97 12.87 9.49
CA LYS A 446 -3.50 13.38 8.22
C LYS A 446 -4.62 14.36 8.50
N ASN A 447 -4.60 15.49 7.82
CA ASN A 447 -5.75 16.38 7.67
C ASN A 447 -6.21 16.31 6.21
N ILE A 448 -7.48 16.02 6.02
CA ILE A 448 -8.09 15.88 4.69
C ILE A 448 -9.31 16.79 4.65
N GLN A 449 -9.33 17.71 3.68
CA GLN A 449 -10.44 18.65 3.50
C GLN A 449 -11.19 18.37 2.21
N SER A 450 -12.46 18.01 2.36
CA SER A 450 -13.44 17.83 1.30
C SER A 450 -14.42 18.99 1.25
N TYR A 451 -15.31 18.99 0.26
CA TYR A 451 -16.25 20.07 0.00
C TYR A 451 -17.66 19.50 -0.10
N ALA A 452 -18.62 20.20 0.45
CA ALA A 452 -20.03 19.93 0.20
C ALA A 452 -20.51 20.74 -1.01
N ASN A 453 -21.73 20.41 -1.47
CA ASN A 453 -22.37 21.19 -2.53
C ASN A 453 -22.41 22.67 -2.17
N TYR A 454 -22.08 23.55 -3.12
CA TYR A 454 -22.18 24.98 -2.93
C TYR A 454 -23.65 25.39 -2.78
N ARG A 455 -23.98 26.14 -1.76
CA ARG A 455 -25.30 26.68 -1.46
C ARG A 455 -25.44 27.99 -2.23
N THR A 456 -25.92 27.88 -3.48
CA THR A 456 -26.13 29.06 -4.35
C THR A 456 -27.16 30.03 -3.75
N ALA A 457 -27.12 31.30 -4.14
CA ALA A 457 -27.99 32.34 -3.62
C ALA A 457 -29.48 32.09 -3.89
N TYR A 458 -29.82 31.37 -4.99
CA TYR A 458 -31.21 31.02 -5.30
C TYR A 458 -31.69 29.77 -4.51
N TRP A 459 -30.76 28.95 -3.96
CA TRP A 459 -31.10 27.76 -3.20
C TRP A 459 -31.17 27.98 -1.69
N LYS A 460 -30.15 28.59 -1.10
CA LYS A 460 -30.05 28.83 0.34
C LYS A 460 -29.66 30.27 0.62
N GLN A 461 -30.46 30.86 1.50
CA GLN A 461 -30.20 32.23 1.98
C GLN A 461 -29.33 32.21 3.25
N ASP A 462 -28.70 33.31 3.53
CA ASP A 462 -28.03 33.60 4.80
C ASP A 462 -28.78 34.77 5.50
N PRO A 463 -29.96 34.48 6.11
CA PRO A 463 -30.88 35.53 6.61
C PRO A 463 -30.29 36.32 7.76
N TYR A 464 -29.19 35.89 8.35
CA TYR A 464 -28.54 36.51 9.49
C TYR A 464 -27.18 37.13 9.14
N ASN A 465 -26.77 37.10 7.88
CA ASN A 465 -25.50 37.62 7.38
C ASN A 465 -24.27 36.99 8.11
N LEU A 466 -24.35 35.70 8.41
CA LEU A 466 -23.31 34.99 9.13
C LEU A 466 -22.11 34.63 8.24
N LEU A 467 -22.33 34.46 6.92
CA LEU A 467 -21.42 33.88 5.97
C LEU A 467 -20.99 34.83 4.83
N HIS A 468 -21.50 36.07 4.82
CA HIS A 468 -21.08 37.08 3.85
C HIS A 468 -21.07 38.49 4.46
N ASP A 469 -20.30 39.38 3.85
CA ASP A 469 -20.31 40.80 4.18
C ASP A 469 -21.54 41.45 3.54
N THR A 470 -22.34 42.19 4.36
CA THR A 470 -23.53 42.91 3.90
C THR A 470 -23.27 43.95 2.81
N ASN A 471 -22.02 44.41 2.68
CA ASN A 471 -21.60 45.33 1.63
C ASN A 471 -21.33 44.68 0.27
N THR A 472 -21.45 43.34 0.17
CA THR A 472 -21.19 42.56 -1.05
C THR A 472 -22.47 41.89 -1.52
N THR A 473 -22.53 41.59 -2.85
CA THR A 473 -23.62 40.76 -3.39
C THR A 473 -23.54 39.35 -2.83
N TYR A 474 -24.65 38.89 -2.26
CA TYR A 474 -24.73 37.51 -1.78
C TYR A 474 -24.72 36.51 -2.94
N LEU A 475 -23.70 35.72 -3.04
CA LEU A 475 -23.53 34.70 -4.08
C LEU A 475 -23.79 33.27 -3.56
N GLY A 476 -24.02 33.12 -2.25
CA GLY A 476 -24.13 31.84 -1.58
C GLY A 476 -22.83 31.46 -0.83
N TYR A 477 -22.75 30.22 -0.35
CA TYR A 477 -21.60 29.76 0.44
C TYR A 477 -21.27 28.30 0.17
N GLY A 478 -20.00 27.92 0.34
CA GLY A 478 -19.51 26.56 0.12
C GLY A 478 -19.06 25.92 1.43
N PRO A 479 -19.88 25.04 2.04
CA PRO A 479 -19.45 24.32 3.23
C PRO A 479 -18.26 23.42 2.95
N THR A 480 -17.35 23.27 3.93
CA THR A 480 -16.26 22.31 3.89
C THR A 480 -16.40 21.30 5.01
N PHE A 481 -15.96 20.07 4.71
CA PHE A 481 -15.87 18.98 5.66
C PHE A 481 -14.40 18.54 5.74
N ALA A 482 -13.81 18.54 6.93
CA ALA A 482 -12.46 18.07 7.12
C ALA A 482 -12.37 17.02 8.22
N GLY A 483 -11.42 16.11 8.07
CA GLY A 483 -11.08 15.10 9.07
C GLY A 483 -9.62 15.20 9.50
N ASP A 484 -9.42 15.23 10.81
CA ASP A 484 -8.13 15.01 11.46
C ASP A 484 -7.99 13.53 11.81
N LEU A 485 -7.17 12.81 11.05
CA LEU A 485 -6.97 11.37 11.19
C LEU A 485 -5.63 11.12 11.87
N ASN A 486 -5.67 10.38 12.98
CA ASN A 486 -4.50 9.91 13.69
C ASN A 486 -4.49 8.39 13.65
N ASP A 487 -3.44 7.79 13.08
CA ASP A 487 -3.24 6.35 13.02
C ASP A 487 -1.91 6.00 13.71
N TYR A 488 -1.91 4.99 14.55
CA TYR A 488 -0.70 4.48 15.16
C TYR A 488 -0.70 2.97 15.22
N ASN A 489 0.48 2.39 15.17
CA ASN A 489 0.68 0.96 15.35
C ASN A 489 2.09 0.74 15.91
N ALA A 490 2.20 -0.07 16.95
CA ALA A 490 3.50 -0.44 17.52
C ALA A 490 3.51 -1.92 17.90
N THR A 491 4.57 -2.61 17.56
CA THR A 491 4.81 -4.00 17.90
C THR A 491 6.16 -4.12 18.58
N LEU A 492 6.20 -4.83 19.69
CA LEU A 492 7.41 -5.29 20.35
C LEU A 492 7.37 -6.82 20.45
N GLY A 493 8.44 -7.48 20.06
CA GLY A 493 8.51 -8.93 20.11
C GLY A 493 9.91 -9.45 20.39
N PHE A 494 9.93 -10.67 20.84
CA PHE A 494 11.14 -11.45 21.10
C PHE A 494 11.08 -12.74 20.29
N LYS A 495 12.13 -13.00 19.51
CA LYS A 495 12.28 -14.23 18.74
C LYS A 495 13.52 -14.99 19.20
N GLN A 496 13.37 -16.29 19.41
CA GLN A 496 14.46 -17.19 19.74
C GLN A 496 14.41 -18.45 18.87
N GLU A 497 15.57 -18.87 18.40
CA GLU A 497 15.79 -20.14 17.69
C GLU A 497 16.74 -20.97 18.55
N LYS A 498 16.26 -22.12 19.06
CA LYS A 498 17.04 -23.03 19.87
C LYS A 498 16.84 -24.47 19.40
N GLU A 499 17.91 -25.08 18.90
CA GLU A 499 17.86 -26.42 18.30
C GLU A 499 16.80 -26.51 17.19
N SER A 500 15.78 -27.34 17.37
CA SER A 500 14.65 -27.52 16.44
C SER A 500 13.44 -26.59 16.72
N TRP A 501 13.54 -25.71 17.72
CA TRP A 501 12.45 -24.83 18.16
C TRP A 501 12.69 -23.39 17.77
N THR A 502 11.64 -22.76 17.24
CA THR A 502 11.56 -21.30 17.11
C THR A 502 10.41 -20.79 17.97
N THR A 503 10.70 -19.85 18.84
CA THR A 503 9.71 -19.16 19.69
C THR A 503 9.62 -17.70 19.27
N ASP A 504 8.42 -17.18 19.07
CA ASP A 504 8.14 -15.77 18.79
C ASP A 504 7.02 -15.30 19.71
N VAL A 505 7.32 -14.38 20.60
CA VAL A 505 6.36 -13.75 21.52
C VAL A 505 6.30 -12.27 21.23
N SER A 506 5.10 -11.73 21.05
CA SER A 506 4.94 -10.31 20.71
C SER A 506 3.67 -9.70 21.28
N ALA A 507 3.74 -8.40 21.49
CA ALA A 507 2.61 -7.55 21.79
C ALA A 507 2.51 -6.45 20.73
N THR A 508 1.30 -6.21 20.23
CA THR A 508 0.99 -5.15 19.27
C THR A 508 -0.10 -4.26 19.83
N ILE A 509 0.09 -2.96 19.77
CA ILE A 509 -0.95 -1.97 20.01
C ILE A 509 -1.19 -1.21 18.72
N GLY A 510 -2.43 -0.87 18.44
CA GLY A 510 -2.76 -0.08 17.26
C GLY A 510 -4.07 0.67 17.44
N GLY A 511 -4.23 1.74 16.71
CA GLY A 511 -5.46 2.51 16.75
C GLY A 511 -5.55 3.54 15.64
N ASN A 512 -6.80 3.95 15.40
CA ASN A 512 -7.14 4.99 14.44
C ASN A 512 -8.18 5.90 15.10
N LYS A 513 -7.96 7.21 15.08
CA LYS A 513 -8.90 8.20 15.58
C LYS A 513 -9.15 9.25 14.51
N GLN A 514 -10.41 9.52 14.24
CA GLN A 514 -10.85 10.54 13.29
C GLN A 514 -11.74 11.54 14.00
N LEU A 515 -11.41 12.82 13.91
CA LEU A 515 -12.20 13.93 14.40
C LEU A 515 -12.54 14.84 13.23
N TYR A 516 -13.79 15.27 13.17
CA TYR A 516 -14.31 16.05 12.05
C TYR A 516 -14.45 17.51 12.40
N SER A 517 -14.35 18.36 11.38
CA SER A 517 -14.69 19.77 11.41
C SER A 517 -15.50 20.15 10.18
N VAL A 518 -16.49 21.01 10.39
CA VAL A 518 -17.35 21.56 9.33
C VAL A 518 -17.27 23.06 9.40
N ASN A 519 -16.95 23.69 8.28
CA ASN A 519 -16.75 25.14 8.24
C ASN A 519 -17.59 25.75 7.14
N ASN A 520 -17.75 27.07 7.21
CA ASN A 520 -18.46 27.90 6.24
C ASN A 520 -19.90 27.42 6.01
N THR A 521 -20.62 27.21 7.11
CA THR A 521 -22.03 26.86 7.17
C THR A 521 -22.65 27.37 8.48
N TRP A 522 -23.95 27.19 8.64
CA TRP A 522 -24.67 27.59 9.85
C TRP A 522 -25.74 26.58 10.22
N ASN A 523 -26.20 26.58 11.47
CA ASN A 523 -27.26 25.69 11.97
C ASN A 523 -28.59 26.45 12.12
N PRO A 524 -29.63 26.11 11.35
CA PRO A 524 -30.93 26.76 11.40
C PRO A 524 -31.61 26.75 12.78
N ALA A 525 -31.38 25.72 13.58
CA ALA A 525 -31.94 25.62 14.93
C ALA A 525 -31.40 26.67 15.92
N LEU A 526 -30.27 27.31 15.58
CA LEU A 526 -29.62 28.33 16.40
C LEU A 526 -29.86 29.77 15.89
N GLY A 527 -30.39 29.92 14.68
CA GLY A 527 -30.66 31.21 14.06
C GLY A 527 -29.42 32.11 14.01
N ALA A 528 -29.57 33.38 14.39
CA ALA A 528 -28.52 34.39 14.43
C ALA A 528 -27.38 34.07 15.42
N GLN A 529 -27.56 33.15 16.35
CA GLN A 529 -26.53 32.72 17.31
C GLN A 529 -25.73 31.52 16.79
N SER A 530 -25.96 31.07 15.56
CA SER A 530 -25.22 29.96 15.00
C SER A 530 -23.76 30.31 14.80
N PRO A 531 -22.81 29.45 15.25
CA PRO A 531 -21.44 29.53 14.76
C PRO A 531 -21.38 29.17 13.28
N THR A 532 -20.28 29.51 12.61
CA THR A 532 -20.01 29.16 11.21
C THR A 532 -19.01 28.02 11.07
N THR A 533 -18.51 27.54 12.20
CA THR A 533 -17.59 26.41 12.33
C THR A 533 -18.08 25.47 13.42
N PHE A 534 -18.07 24.17 13.14
CA PHE A 534 -18.57 23.12 14.01
C PHE A 534 -17.58 22.00 14.16
N ARG A 535 -17.64 21.29 15.28
CA ARG A 535 -16.91 20.04 15.53
C ARG A 535 -17.93 18.91 15.72
N PRO A 536 -18.31 18.22 14.65
CA PRO A 536 -19.38 17.23 14.71
C PRO A 536 -19.04 15.95 15.47
N GLY A 537 -17.83 15.83 16.04
CA GLY A 537 -17.35 14.63 16.73
C GLY A 537 -16.54 13.74 15.82
N GLY A 538 -16.63 12.44 16.01
CA GLY A 538 -15.87 11.48 15.20
C GLY A 538 -15.86 10.06 15.78
N TYR A 539 -14.87 9.28 15.38
CA TYR A 539 -14.75 7.88 15.74
C TYR A 539 -13.33 7.53 16.17
N GLY A 540 -13.21 6.52 17.04
CA GLY A 540 -11.95 5.92 17.43
C GLY A 540 -12.03 4.40 17.39
N PHE A 541 -10.95 3.75 16.99
CA PHE A 541 -10.76 2.31 17.11
C PHE A 541 -9.37 2.03 17.68
N HIS A 542 -9.29 1.13 18.64
CA HIS A 542 -8.05 0.68 19.26
C HIS A 542 -8.04 -0.83 19.38
N HIS A 543 -6.85 -1.44 19.26
CA HIS A 543 -6.66 -2.84 19.63
C HIS A 543 -5.35 -3.07 20.38
N VAL A 544 -5.35 -4.11 21.19
CA VAL A 544 -4.16 -4.69 21.81
C VAL A 544 -4.16 -6.17 21.45
N VAL A 545 -3.05 -6.66 20.88
CA VAL A 545 -2.90 -8.03 20.40
C VAL A 545 -1.66 -8.65 21.05
N GLY A 546 -1.80 -9.78 21.72
CA GLY A 546 -0.71 -10.62 22.19
C GLY A 546 -0.63 -11.88 21.34
N ASN A 547 0.57 -12.25 20.89
CA ASN A 547 0.82 -13.47 20.14
C ASN A 547 1.93 -14.29 20.81
N ILE A 548 1.72 -15.61 20.86
CA ILE A 548 2.76 -16.60 21.18
C ILE A 548 2.74 -17.62 20.04
N ASP A 549 3.81 -17.68 19.29
CA ASP A 549 3.98 -18.56 18.14
C ASP A 549 5.19 -19.50 18.39
N LEU A 550 4.98 -20.79 18.31
CA LEU A 550 6.00 -21.82 18.50
C LEU A 550 6.08 -22.66 17.23
N THR A 551 7.28 -22.84 16.71
CA THR A 551 7.52 -23.72 15.55
C THR A 551 8.54 -24.78 15.95
N HIS A 552 8.24 -26.04 15.65
CA HIS A 552 9.09 -27.21 15.89
C HIS A 552 9.42 -27.92 14.61
N THR A 553 10.70 -27.98 14.25
CA THR A 553 11.21 -28.80 13.14
C THR A 553 11.50 -30.20 13.68
N ILE A 554 10.57 -31.14 13.44
CA ILE A 554 10.69 -32.52 13.93
C ILE A 554 11.78 -33.25 13.14
N ASN A 555 11.81 -33.06 11.82
CA ASN A 555 12.85 -33.56 10.92
C ASN A 555 12.81 -32.76 9.60
N ASP A 556 13.64 -33.13 8.64
CA ASP A 556 13.73 -32.46 7.32
C ASP A 556 12.42 -32.48 6.51
N HIS A 557 11.48 -33.35 6.86
CA HIS A 557 10.21 -33.52 6.17
C HIS A 557 9.02 -32.90 6.93
N LEU A 558 9.10 -32.80 8.26
CA LEU A 558 7.94 -32.44 9.09
C LEU A 558 8.26 -31.25 9.98
N VAL A 559 7.50 -30.17 9.77
CA VAL A 559 7.53 -28.97 10.60
C VAL A 559 6.12 -28.69 11.13
N MET A 560 6.02 -28.42 12.42
CA MET A 560 4.76 -28.07 13.09
C MET A 560 4.87 -26.66 13.69
N ALA A 561 3.82 -25.87 13.57
CA ALA A 561 3.70 -24.61 14.28
C ALA A 561 2.36 -24.58 15.03
N PHE A 562 2.40 -24.06 16.23
CA PHE A 562 1.21 -23.83 17.05
C PHE A 562 1.36 -22.54 17.82
N GLY A 563 0.27 -21.89 18.09
CA GLY A 563 0.32 -20.63 18.79
C GLY A 563 -1.05 -20.14 19.22
N THR A 564 -1.02 -19.06 19.97
CA THR A 564 -2.22 -18.40 20.49
C THR A 564 -2.17 -16.91 20.24
N GLU A 565 -3.36 -16.34 20.05
CA GLU A 565 -3.59 -14.90 19.88
C GLU A 565 -4.63 -14.45 20.92
N PHE A 566 -4.29 -13.40 21.65
CA PHE A 566 -5.22 -12.67 22.51
C PHE A 566 -5.42 -11.29 21.90
N ARG A 567 -6.67 -10.85 21.77
CA ARG A 567 -6.98 -9.55 21.22
C ARG A 567 -8.09 -8.86 22.00
N ASN A 568 -7.86 -7.59 22.34
CA ASN A 568 -8.85 -6.69 22.88
C ASN A 568 -9.08 -5.57 21.87
N GLU A 569 -10.32 -5.32 21.52
CA GLU A 569 -10.76 -4.28 20.57
C GLU A 569 -11.68 -3.29 21.28
N THR A 570 -11.52 -2.01 20.96
CA THR A 570 -12.36 -0.93 21.49
C THR A 570 -12.78 -0.03 20.34
N PHE A 571 -14.09 0.20 20.19
CA PHE A 571 -14.65 1.19 19.27
C PHE A 571 -15.30 2.32 20.07
N ILE A 572 -15.04 3.57 19.65
CA ILE A 572 -15.48 4.78 20.34
C ILE A 572 -16.24 5.66 19.35
N ILE A 573 -17.45 6.04 19.72
CA ILE A 573 -18.22 7.10 19.08
C ILE A 573 -18.05 8.35 19.93
N ILE A 574 -17.47 9.42 19.35
CA ILE A 574 -17.11 10.65 20.03
C ILE A 574 -18.16 11.70 19.68
N ALA A 575 -18.83 12.24 20.70
CA ALA A 575 -19.80 13.30 20.52
C ALA A 575 -19.19 14.57 19.93
N GLY A 576 -19.97 15.29 19.15
CA GLY A 576 -19.67 16.63 18.67
C GLY A 576 -19.97 17.73 19.71
N ASP A 577 -19.68 18.98 19.33
CA ASP A 577 -20.12 20.14 20.08
C ASP A 577 -21.67 20.26 20.04
N ARG A 578 -22.22 20.96 21.03
CA ARG A 578 -23.70 21.11 21.15
C ARG A 578 -24.30 21.84 19.96
N ALA A 579 -23.58 22.78 19.38
CA ALA A 579 -24.07 23.53 18.23
C ALA A 579 -24.17 22.68 16.97
N SER A 580 -23.31 21.68 16.80
CA SER A 580 -23.32 20.76 15.65
C SER A 580 -24.46 19.75 15.66
N SER A 581 -25.05 19.47 16.86
CA SER A 581 -26.08 18.47 17.04
C SER A 581 -27.44 19.07 17.45
N ALA A 582 -27.55 20.41 17.56
CA ALA A 582 -28.81 21.09 17.86
C ALA A 582 -29.79 20.98 16.67
N GLY A 583 -31.02 20.52 16.92
CA GLY A 583 -32.01 20.24 15.88
C GLY A 583 -31.50 19.16 14.91
N VAL A 584 -31.57 19.45 13.61
CA VAL A 584 -31.02 18.57 12.53
C VAL A 584 -29.54 18.87 12.23
N GLY A 585 -28.93 19.81 12.96
CA GLY A 585 -27.53 20.22 12.75
C GLY A 585 -27.34 21.28 11.67
N PRO A 586 -26.06 21.58 11.34
CA PRO A 586 -25.71 22.57 10.29
C PRO A 586 -26.21 22.14 8.91
N ILE A 587 -26.40 23.13 8.01
CA ILE A 587 -26.81 22.89 6.60
C ILE A 587 -25.63 22.27 5.79
N SER A 588 -25.07 21.17 6.26
CA SER A 588 -24.01 20.42 5.62
C SER A 588 -23.91 19.03 6.25
N PHE A 589 -23.35 18.96 7.48
CA PHE A 589 -23.06 17.72 8.17
C PHE A 589 -23.48 17.84 9.64
N SER A 590 -24.36 16.94 10.08
CA SER A 590 -24.86 16.91 11.46
C SER A 590 -23.83 16.33 12.42
N GLY A 591 -23.74 16.89 13.62
CA GLY A 591 -22.89 16.37 14.68
C GLY A 591 -23.47 15.15 15.38
N ILE A 592 -22.58 14.37 15.98
CA ILE A 592 -22.94 13.22 16.82
C ILE A 592 -23.43 13.76 18.17
N ALA A 593 -24.70 13.54 18.47
CA ALA A 593 -25.28 13.96 19.76
C ALA A 593 -24.70 13.13 20.91
N ASN A 594 -24.61 13.73 22.11
CA ASN A 594 -24.07 13.05 23.31
C ASN A 594 -24.75 11.72 23.62
N ILE A 595 -26.05 11.58 23.35
CA ILE A 595 -26.79 10.34 23.59
C ILE A 595 -26.33 9.18 22.68
N ASN A 596 -25.68 9.49 21.56
CA ASN A 596 -25.13 8.52 20.62
C ASN A 596 -23.66 8.21 20.90
N ALA A 597 -23.00 8.96 21.79
CA ALA A 597 -21.62 8.70 22.19
C ALA A 597 -21.54 7.37 22.96
N LYS A 598 -20.59 6.53 22.58
CA LYS A 598 -20.50 5.17 23.15
C LYS A 598 -19.08 4.65 23.04
N THR A 599 -18.69 3.85 24.04
CA THR A 599 -17.49 2.99 23.97
C THR A 599 -17.92 1.53 24.01
N ALA A 600 -17.49 0.74 23.03
CA ALA A 600 -17.77 -0.68 22.93
C ALA A 600 -16.46 -1.47 22.91
N ASN A 601 -16.42 -2.55 23.71
CA ASN A 601 -15.25 -3.40 23.86
C ASN A 601 -15.56 -4.83 23.43
N ARG A 602 -14.54 -5.50 22.88
CA ARG A 602 -14.56 -6.93 22.56
C ARG A 602 -13.25 -7.57 22.95
N PHE A 603 -13.35 -8.75 23.52
CA PHE A 603 -12.21 -9.62 23.74
C PHE A 603 -12.34 -10.90 22.90
N ASN A 604 -11.24 -11.33 22.30
CA ASN A 604 -11.16 -12.67 21.71
C ASN A 604 -9.84 -13.37 22.03
N MET A 605 -9.90 -14.69 22.00
CA MET A 605 -8.77 -15.59 22.16
C MET A 605 -8.84 -16.66 21.08
N GLY A 606 -7.71 -16.97 20.45
CA GLY A 606 -7.62 -18.01 19.43
C GLY A 606 -6.37 -18.85 19.57
N GLY A 607 -6.48 -20.12 19.17
CA GLY A 607 -5.34 -21.03 19.07
C GLY A 607 -5.31 -21.71 17.71
N TYR A 608 -4.11 -22.00 17.19
CA TYR A 608 -3.93 -22.69 15.91
C TYR A 608 -2.88 -23.77 15.97
N LEU A 609 -3.01 -24.73 15.04
CA LEU A 609 -2.02 -25.75 14.72
C LEU A 609 -1.82 -25.76 13.20
N ASP A 610 -0.57 -25.64 12.73
CA ASP A 610 -0.16 -25.69 11.32
C ASP A 610 0.90 -26.78 11.14
N VAL A 611 0.64 -27.73 10.27
CA VAL A 611 1.52 -28.86 9.98
C VAL A 611 1.95 -28.80 8.52
N SER A 612 3.25 -28.75 8.28
CA SER A 612 3.85 -28.75 6.94
C SER A 612 4.66 -30.04 6.75
N TYR A 613 4.29 -30.86 5.78
CA TYR A 613 4.90 -32.15 5.49
C TYR A 613 5.44 -32.23 4.06
N ASP A 614 6.76 -32.28 3.91
CA ASP A 614 7.45 -32.53 2.66
C ASP A 614 7.45 -34.03 2.39
N VAL A 615 6.42 -34.54 1.71
CA VAL A 615 6.31 -35.96 1.34
C VAL A 615 7.54 -36.39 0.52
N SER A 616 8.06 -35.47 -0.29
CA SER A 616 9.30 -35.61 -1.06
C SER A 616 9.82 -34.21 -1.45
N LYS A 617 11.04 -34.13 -2.01
CA LYS A 617 11.57 -32.87 -2.57
C LYS A 617 10.63 -32.19 -3.56
N SER A 618 9.78 -32.96 -4.22
CA SER A 618 8.82 -32.46 -5.22
C SER A 618 7.40 -32.27 -4.69
N MET A 619 7.03 -32.82 -3.54
CA MET A 619 5.63 -32.81 -3.04
C MET A 619 5.56 -32.29 -1.61
N LEU A 620 4.76 -31.25 -1.42
CA LEU A 620 4.47 -30.62 -0.14
C LEU A 620 2.97 -30.73 0.17
N LEU A 621 2.64 -31.05 1.40
CA LEU A 621 1.29 -30.95 1.98
C LEU A 621 1.34 -30.04 3.18
N ASN A 622 0.29 -29.25 3.38
CA ASN A 622 0.13 -28.41 4.56
C ASN A 622 -1.33 -28.52 5.06
N ALA A 623 -1.50 -28.64 6.36
CA ALA A 623 -2.80 -28.63 7.02
C ALA A 623 -2.77 -27.68 8.21
N THR A 624 -3.80 -26.87 8.36
CA THR A 624 -3.93 -25.88 9.45
C THR A 624 -5.33 -25.99 10.03
N ALA A 625 -5.44 -25.90 11.34
CA ALA A 625 -6.71 -25.76 12.07
C ALA A 625 -6.60 -24.64 13.09
N ARG A 626 -7.69 -23.89 13.27
CA ARG A 626 -7.77 -22.78 14.23
C ARG A 626 -9.13 -22.74 14.89
N GLN A 627 -9.15 -22.53 16.21
CA GLN A 627 -10.32 -22.22 17.00
C GLN A 627 -10.19 -20.84 17.59
N GLU A 628 -11.21 -20.00 17.46
CA GLU A 628 -11.31 -18.71 18.14
C GLU A 628 -12.58 -18.64 18.97
N TYR A 629 -12.52 -17.87 20.04
CA TYR A 629 -13.68 -17.54 20.89
C TYR A 629 -13.75 -16.03 21.08
N TYR A 630 -14.94 -15.49 20.92
CA TYR A 630 -15.29 -14.08 21.10
C TYR A 630 -16.35 -13.95 22.18
N ASN A 631 -16.22 -12.94 23.04
CA ASN A 631 -17.15 -12.74 24.16
C ASN A 631 -18.55 -12.29 23.74
N ASP A 632 -18.75 -11.83 22.52
CA ASP A 632 -20.04 -11.30 22.02
C ASP A 632 -20.84 -12.30 21.15
N PHE A 633 -20.17 -13.15 20.36
CA PHE A 633 -20.88 -14.11 19.49
C PHE A 633 -20.41 -15.57 19.61
N GLY A 634 -19.45 -15.88 20.48
CA GLY A 634 -18.99 -17.24 20.76
C GLY A 634 -17.87 -17.74 19.84
N GLY A 635 -17.90 -19.04 19.52
CA GLY A 635 -16.79 -19.74 18.87
C GLY A 635 -16.83 -19.73 17.35
N ALA A 636 -15.64 -19.77 16.74
CA ALA A 636 -15.44 -19.99 15.30
C ALA A 636 -14.30 -20.98 15.07
N PHE A 637 -14.61 -22.09 14.37
CA PHE A 637 -13.63 -23.09 13.95
C PHE A 637 -13.40 -22.99 12.45
N VAL A 638 -12.14 -22.97 12.04
CA VAL A 638 -11.72 -22.94 10.64
C VAL A 638 -10.53 -23.85 10.38
N TRP A 639 -10.44 -24.35 9.16
CA TRP A 639 -9.36 -25.24 8.74
C TRP A 639 -8.93 -24.95 7.30
N LYS A 640 -7.74 -25.42 6.98
CA LYS A 640 -7.17 -25.33 5.62
C LYS A 640 -6.33 -26.56 5.33
N VAL A 641 -6.45 -27.08 4.10
CA VAL A 641 -5.55 -28.10 3.54
C VAL A 641 -5.04 -27.56 2.20
N SER A 642 -3.73 -27.66 2.00
CA SER A 642 -3.12 -27.24 0.74
C SER A 642 -1.99 -28.19 0.33
N GLY A 643 -1.73 -28.26 -0.96
CA GLY A 643 -0.67 -29.09 -1.50
C GLY A 643 -0.02 -28.49 -2.75
N ARG A 644 1.22 -28.87 -2.97
CA ARG A 644 1.97 -28.54 -4.18
C ARG A 644 2.74 -29.77 -4.67
N LYS A 645 2.72 -30.01 -5.98
CA LYS A 645 3.57 -30.99 -6.66
C LYS A 645 4.41 -30.28 -7.71
N LYS A 646 5.71 -30.49 -7.68
CA LYS A 646 6.66 -30.08 -8.72
C LYS A 646 6.86 -31.22 -9.72
N ILE A 647 6.96 -30.87 -10.97
CA ILE A 647 7.06 -31.80 -12.12
C ILE A 647 8.13 -31.23 -13.05
N LEU A 648 8.74 -32.08 -13.90
CA LEU A 648 9.71 -31.69 -14.92
C LEU A 648 10.91 -30.89 -14.34
N ASP A 649 11.60 -31.44 -13.35
CA ASP A 649 12.76 -30.81 -12.71
C ASP A 649 12.47 -29.40 -12.22
N ASP A 650 11.39 -29.22 -11.49
CA ASP A 650 10.92 -27.94 -10.91
C ASP A 650 10.45 -26.89 -11.95
N LYS A 651 10.35 -27.24 -13.23
CA LYS A 651 9.89 -26.32 -14.29
C LYS A 651 8.38 -26.11 -14.30
N LEU A 652 7.64 -27.08 -13.80
CA LEU A 652 6.19 -27.04 -13.66
C LEU A 652 5.82 -27.34 -12.20
N SER A 653 4.94 -26.53 -11.62
CA SER A 653 4.34 -26.78 -10.32
C SER A 653 2.82 -26.72 -10.41
N VAL A 654 2.15 -27.66 -9.74
CA VAL A 654 0.70 -27.67 -9.57
C VAL A 654 0.42 -27.47 -8.08
N ARG A 655 -0.51 -26.62 -7.74
CA ARG A 655 -0.90 -26.30 -6.36
C ARG A 655 -2.40 -26.26 -6.23
N SER A 656 -2.90 -26.63 -5.06
CA SER A 656 -4.32 -26.53 -4.74
C SER A 656 -4.50 -26.33 -3.25
N SER A 657 -5.56 -25.60 -2.87
CA SER A 657 -5.98 -25.44 -1.49
C SER A 657 -7.48 -25.46 -1.35
N LEU A 658 -7.95 -25.98 -0.21
CA LEU A 658 -9.32 -25.89 0.25
C LEU A 658 -9.32 -25.40 1.68
N SER A 659 -10.10 -24.36 1.97
CA SER A 659 -10.12 -23.76 3.30
C SER A 659 -11.49 -23.23 3.66
N THR A 660 -11.79 -23.20 4.95
CA THR A 660 -12.86 -22.40 5.52
C THR A 660 -12.30 -21.09 6.09
N GLY A 661 -13.12 -20.06 6.07
CA GLY A 661 -12.77 -18.76 6.64
C GLY A 661 -13.96 -18.19 7.42
N PHE A 662 -13.67 -17.22 8.26
CA PHE A 662 -14.69 -16.45 8.94
C PHE A 662 -14.26 -14.98 9.10
N ARG A 663 -15.26 -14.13 9.33
CA ARG A 663 -15.04 -12.73 9.70
C ARG A 663 -16.02 -12.39 10.83
N ALA A 664 -15.47 -11.91 11.94
CA ALA A 664 -16.26 -11.36 13.04
C ALA A 664 -17.02 -10.09 12.57
N PRO A 665 -18.26 -9.84 13.02
CA PRO A 665 -18.89 -8.53 12.83
C PRO A 665 -17.97 -7.43 13.38
N GLY A 666 -17.68 -6.38 12.64
CA GLY A 666 -16.89 -5.27 13.15
C GLY A 666 -17.60 -4.58 14.32
N LEU A 667 -16.87 -4.16 15.36
CA LEU A 667 -17.47 -3.38 16.46
C LEU A 667 -18.14 -2.12 15.95
N GLN A 668 -17.62 -1.53 14.87
CA GLN A 668 -18.20 -0.43 14.15
C GLN A 668 -19.57 -0.81 13.57
N GLN A 669 -19.68 -1.97 12.91
CA GLN A 669 -20.95 -2.45 12.31
C GLN A 669 -22.01 -2.75 13.35
N VAL A 670 -21.61 -3.26 14.51
CA VAL A 670 -22.54 -3.58 15.62
C VAL A 670 -23.04 -2.32 16.32
N ASN A 671 -22.19 -1.30 16.47
CA ASN A 671 -22.44 -0.19 17.39
C ASN A 671 -22.68 1.18 16.72
N LEU A 672 -22.43 1.32 15.41
CA LEU A 672 -22.59 2.61 14.72
C LEU A 672 -24.02 3.11 14.85
N GLN A 673 -24.15 4.34 15.36
CA GLN A 673 -25.41 5.08 15.42
C GLN A 673 -25.14 6.53 15.05
N ILE A 674 -25.74 7.00 13.95
CA ILE A 674 -25.51 8.33 13.42
C ILE A 674 -26.74 8.83 12.68
N VAL A 675 -26.95 10.14 12.70
CA VAL A 675 -27.92 10.85 11.86
C VAL A 675 -27.14 11.67 10.84
N GLN A 676 -27.54 11.63 9.59
CA GLN A 676 -26.89 12.34 8.49
C GLN A 676 -27.89 13.17 7.68
N GLN A 677 -27.38 14.25 7.08
CA GLN A 677 -28.05 14.97 6.03
C GLN A 677 -27.50 14.52 4.68
N ILE A 678 -28.36 13.93 3.85
CA ILE A 678 -27.99 13.41 2.53
C ILE A 678 -28.74 14.22 1.48
N PHE A 679 -27.99 14.72 0.48
CA PHE A 679 -28.60 15.33 -0.69
C PHE A 679 -29.16 14.24 -1.60
N THR A 680 -30.45 14.37 -1.96
CA THR A 680 -31.12 13.50 -2.92
C THR A 680 -31.66 14.37 -4.06
N PRO A 681 -31.35 14.08 -5.34
CA PRO A 681 -31.96 14.79 -6.45
C PRO A 681 -33.48 14.83 -6.33
N ALA A 682 -34.10 15.95 -6.73
CA ALA A 682 -35.55 16.24 -6.65
C ALA A 682 -36.15 16.35 -5.23
N MET A 683 -35.45 15.89 -4.16
CA MET A 683 -35.92 15.98 -2.77
C MET A 683 -35.08 16.88 -1.88
N GLY A 684 -33.91 17.32 -2.37
CA GLY A 684 -32.98 18.17 -1.66
C GLY A 684 -32.26 17.46 -0.49
N ILE A 685 -31.93 18.19 0.57
CA ILE A 685 -31.27 17.67 1.76
C ILE A 685 -32.30 16.98 2.66
N GLN A 686 -32.07 15.70 2.93
CA GLN A 686 -32.89 14.83 3.75
C GLN A 686 -32.12 14.30 4.95
N THR A 687 -32.83 14.10 6.06
CA THR A 687 -32.26 13.54 7.30
C THR A 687 -32.50 12.05 7.34
N LYS A 688 -31.44 11.26 7.33
CA LYS A 688 -31.45 9.79 7.43
C LYS A 688 -30.59 9.31 8.59
N GLY A 689 -30.93 8.15 9.15
CA GLY A 689 -30.21 7.56 10.27
C GLY A 689 -29.58 6.22 9.93
N VAL A 690 -28.39 5.94 10.46
CA VAL A 690 -27.89 4.57 10.63
C VAL A 690 -28.11 4.21 12.08
N ILE A 691 -28.89 3.15 12.35
CA ILE A 691 -29.17 2.70 13.70
C ILE A 691 -28.27 1.53 14.08
N SER A 692 -27.80 1.54 15.33
CA SER A 692 -27.00 0.45 15.90
C SER A 692 -27.79 -0.86 15.89
N ASN A 693 -27.14 -1.96 15.50
CA ASN A 693 -27.73 -3.29 15.51
C ASN A 693 -28.22 -3.71 16.92
N ASN A 694 -27.62 -3.18 17.97
CA ASN A 694 -27.97 -3.44 19.36
C ASN A 694 -29.01 -2.45 19.93
N SER A 695 -29.51 -1.49 19.13
CA SER A 695 -30.45 -0.48 19.60
C SER A 695 -31.86 -1.05 19.80
N MET A 696 -32.69 -0.34 20.59
CA MET A 696 -34.12 -0.67 20.74
C MET A 696 -34.85 -0.52 19.40
N GLN A 697 -34.50 0.50 18.60
CA GLN A 697 -35.06 0.74 17.28
C GLN A 697 -34.83 -0.46 16.34
N ALA A 698 -33.61 -1.02 16.32
CA ALA A 698 -33.31 -2.21 15.53
C ALA A 698 -34.14 -3.41 15.96
N LYS A 699 -34.35 -3.61 17.29
CA LYS A 699 -35.20 -4.69 17.83
C LYS A 699 -36.65 -4.52 17.44
N VAL A 700 -37.20 -3.30 17.51
CA VAL A 700 -38.59 -2.98 17.09
C VAL A 700 -38.76 -3.25 15.60
N LEU A 701 -37.77 -2.91 14.76
CA LEU A 701 -37.82 -3.22 13.33
C LEU A 701 -37.62 -4.72 13.03
N GLY A 702 -37.35 -5.56 14.03
CA GLY A 702 -37.12 -6.99 13.85
C GLY A 702 -35.73 -7.33 13.27
N VAL A 703 -34.73 -6.44 13.39
CA VAL A 703 -33.38 -6.68 12.89
C VAL A 703 -32.65 -7.68 13.79
N PRO A 704 -32.15 -8.81 13.24
CA PRO A 704 -31.50 -9.82 14.05
C PRO A 704 -30.08 -9.36 14.48
N ALA A 705 -29.59 -9.92 15.58
CA ALA A 705 -28.21 -9.73 16.01
C ALA A 705 -27.23 -10.24 14.95
N LEU A 706 -26.11 -9.53 14.76
CA LEU A 706 -25.10 -9.90 13.77
C LEU A 706 -24.38 -11.19 14.14
N LYS A 707 -24.15 -12.04 13.13
CA LYS A 707 -23.39 -13.28 13.20
C LYS A 707 -22.08 -13.15 12.43
N PRO A 708 -21.08 -14.01 12.70
CA PRO A 708 -19.88 -14.08 11.87
C PRO A 708 -20.21 -14.49 10.42
N GLU A 709 -19.58 -13.82 9.47
CA GLU A 709 -19.56 -14.31 8.08
C GLU A 709 -18.74 -15.59 8.02
N ARG A 710 -19.14 -16.53 7.17
CA ARG A 710 -18.44 -17.81 6.96
C ARG A 710 -18.12 -17.99 5.49
N SER A 711 -16.92 -18.48 5.19
CA SER A 711 -16.53 -18.76 3.79
C SER A 711 -16.06 -20.19 3.59
N LEU A 712 -16.21 -20.68 2.36
CA LEU A 712 -15.55 -21.85 1.81
C LEU A 712 -14.78 -21.41 0.56
N ASN A 713 -13.46 -21.61 0.59
CA ASN A 713 -12.54 -21.13 -0.43
C ASN A 713 -11.85 -22.33 -1.08
N PHE A 714 -11.85 -22.37 -2.41
CA PHE A 714 -11.09 -23.31 -3.21
C PHE A 714 -10.17 -22.55 -4.16
N THR A 715 -8.90 -22.93 -4.20
CA THR A 715 -7.92 -22.36 -5.12
C THR A 715 -7.15 -23.50 -5.80
N ALA A 716 -6.92 -23.41 -7.11
CA ALA A 716 -6.08 -24.31 -7.86
C ALA A 716 -5.22 -23.52 -8.84
N GLY A 717 -3.94 -23.85 -8.94
CA GLY A 717 -3.02 -23.08 -9.76
C GLY A 717 -1.90 -23.89 -10.36
N ILE A 718 -1.34 -23.34 -11.43
CA ILE A 718 -0.14 -23.85 -12.09
C ILE A 718 0.94 -22.76 -12.09
N GLY A 719 2.17 -23.17 -11.89
CA GLY A 719 3.35 -22.33 -12.05
C GLY A 719 4.29 -22.95 -13.06
N VAL A 720 4.70 -22.18 -14.06
CA VAL A 720 5.61 -22.62 -15.13
C VAL A 720 6.88 -21.79 -15.10
N ARG A 721 8.04 -22.43 -15.02
CA ARG A 721 9.35 -21.78 -14.96
C ARG A 721 10.39 -22.55 -15.75
N PRO A 722 10.32 -22.54 -17.09
CA PRO A 722 11.24 -23.29 -17.95
C PRO A 722 12.67 -22.76 -17.89
N SER A 723 12.86 -21.51 -17.52
CA SER A 723 14.16 -20.85 -17.35
C SER A 723 14.16 -19.86 -16.18
N ARG A 724 15.34 -19.37 -15.78
CA ARG A 724 15.47 -18.33 -14.74
C ARG A 724 14.90 -16.97 -15.17
N ASN A 725 14.78 -16.74 -16.46
CA ASN A 725 14.32 -15.47 -17.02
C ASN A 725 12.82 -15.45 -17.32
N PHE A 726 12.13 -16.58 -17.26
CA PHE A 726 10.69 -16.67 -17.52
C PHE A 726 9.97 -17.34 -16.35
N SER A 727 8.91 -16.72 -15.90
CA SER A 727 7.96 -17.32 -14.95
C SER A 727 6.53 -16.97 -15.34
N LEU A 728 5.62 -17.93 -15.16
CA LEU A 728 4.18 -17.74 -15.35
C LEU A 728 3.45 -18.46 -14.21
N THR A 729 2.43 -17.82 -13.66
CA THR A 729 1.47 -18.43 -12.74
C THR A 729 0.06 -18.14 -13.22
N LEU A 730 -0.79 -19.15 -13.14
CA LEU A 730 -2.23 -19.04 -13.40
C LEU A 730 -2.96 -19.73 -12.26
N ASP A 731 -3.82 -18.99 -11.57
CA ASP A 731 -4.55 -19.45 -10.39
C ASP A 731 -6.05 -19.22 -10.58
N TYR A 732 -6.83 -20.26 -10.44
CA TYR A 732 -8.28 -20.23 -10.33
C TYR A 732 -8.68 -20.12 -8.87
N TYR A 733 -9.70 -19.31 -8.57
CA TYR A 733 -10.29 -19.20 -7.24
C TYR A 733 -11.81 -19.29 -7.28
N ASN A 734 -12.38 -19.85 -6.21
CA ASN A 734 -13.81 -19.91 -5.96
C ASN A 734 -14.08 -19.68 -4.47
N ILE A 735 -14.76 -18.62 -4.14
CA ILE A 735 -15.00 -18.15 -2.77
C ILE A 735 -16.52 -18.03 -2.57
N ASN A 736 -17.06 -18.86 -1.68
CA ASN A 736 -18.45 -18.78 -1.23
C ASN A 736 -18.50 -18.12 0.13
N ILE A 737 -19.29 -17.05 0.31
CA ILE A 737 -19.51 -16.42 1.61
C ILE A 737 -20.98 -16.56 1.96
N LYS A 738 -21.25 -17.09 3.16
CA LYS A 738 -22.57 -17.12 3.79
C LYS A 738 -22.64 -16.06 4.89
N ASP A 739 -23.85 -15.60 5.17
CA ASP A 739 -24.13 -14.61 6.23
C ASP A 739 -23.31 -13.32 6.06
N ARG A 740 -23.09 -12.86 4.81
CA ARG A 740 -22.33 -11.64 4.53
C ARG A 740 -23.05 -10.44 5.12
N ILE A 741 -22.31 -9.66 5.91
CA ILE A 741 -22.80 -8.44 6.57
C ILE A 741 -22.83 -7.31 5.55
N ILE A 742 -24.00 -6.66 5.46
CA ILE A 742 -24.25 -5.49 4.63
C ILE A 742 -24.85 -4.37 5.49
N LEU A 743 -24.69 -3.13 5.06
CA LEU A 743 -25.55 -2.03 5.47
C LEU A 743 -26.78 -2.07 4.58
N SER A 744 -27.98 -2.12 5.15
CA SER A 744 -29.23 -2.22 4.40
C SER A 744 -29.40 -1.09 3.38
N SER A 745 -30.26 -1.29 2.42
CA SER A 745 -30.84 -0.20 1.64
C SER A 745 -31.52 0.80 2.59
N ASP A 746 -31.73 2.02 2.14
CA ASP A 746 -32.44 3.03 2.92
C ASP A 746 -33.90 2.64 3.03
N ILE A 747 -34.38 2.41 4.24
CA ILE A 747 -35.77 2.12 4.58
C ILE A 747 -36.44 3.46 4.93
N ALA A 748 -37.36 3.91 4.10
CA ALA A 748 -37.96 5.23 4.19
C ALA A 748 -39.47 5.14 4.49
N HIS A 749 -40.09 6.28 4.76
CA HIS A 749 -41.56 6.37 4.83
C HIS A 749 -42.19 5.87 3.54
N THR A 750 -43.35 5.21 3.68
CA THR A 750 -44.18 4.85 2.53
C THR A 750 -44.86 6.11 1.95
N ALA A 751 -45.31 6.03 0.70
CA ALA A 751 -45.96 7.16 0.04
C ALA A 751 -47.21 7.66 0.79
N ASP A 752 -47.95 6.73 1.38
CA ASP A 752 -49.20 6.99 2.08
C ASP A 752 -49.02 7.30 3.57
N ASN A 753 -47.81 7.13 4.11
CA ASN A 753 -47.42 7.41 5.51
C ASN A 753 -48.31 6.69 6.56
N ASN A 754 -48.89 5.53 6.24
CA ASN A 754 -49.89 4.83 7.04
C ASN A 754 -49.47 3.45 7.56
N THR A 755 -48.22 3.03 7.34
CA THR A 755 -47.76 1.70 7.80
C THR A 755 -47.23 1.76 9.25
N PRO A 756 -47.17 0.60 9.94
CA PRO A 756 -46.48 0.51 11.23
C PRO A 756 -45.01 0.98 11.17
N LEU A 757 -44.34 0.78 10.02
CA LEU A 757 -43.01 1.30 9.77
C LEU A 757 -42.97 2.83 9.85
N ASP A 758 -43.95 3.53 9.21
CA ASP A 758 -44.04 4.99 9.21
C ASP A 758 -44.19 5.53 10.63
N THR A 759 -44.97 4.83 11.46
CA THR A 759 -45.13 5.19 12.88
C THR A 759 -43.79 5.13 13.63
N VAL A 760 -43.00 4.09 13.40
CA VAL A 760 -41.68 3.93 14.03
C VAL A 760 -40.70 5.00 13.55
N LEU A 761 -40.68 5.34 12.26
CA LEU A 761 -39.79 6.38 11.70
C LEU A 761 -40.17 7.76 12.21
N SER A 762 -41.49 8.10 12.20
CA SER A 762 -42.02 9.38 12.68
C SER A 762 -41.72 9.62 14.15
N ALA A 763 -41.84 8.59 14.98
CA ALA A 763 -41.55 8.70 16.42
C ALA A 763 -40.09 9.07 16.71
N ASN A 764 -39.20 8.89 15.74
CA ASN A 764 -37.75 9.23 15.84
C ASN A 764 -37.36 10.50 15.04
N GLY A 765 -38.31 11.15 14.37
CA GLY A 765 -38.11 12.38 13.60
C GLY A 765 -37.17 12.22 12.39
N ILE A 766 -37.07 10.99 11.84
CA ILE A 766 -36.22 10.64 10.69
C ILE A 766 -37.07 10.14 9.54
N ILE A 767 -36.64 10.50 8.32
CA ILE A 767 -37.39 10.12 7.11
C ILE A 767 -36.95 8.77 6.53
N GLY A 768 -35.88 8.22 7.04
CA GLY A 768 -35.37 6.91 6.64
C GLY A 768 -34.24 6.40 7.52
N VAL A 769 -34.11 5.06 7.56
CA VAL A 769 -33.06 4.38 8.33
C VAL A 769 -32.34 3.35 7.49
N SER A 770 -31.07 3.14 7.83
CA SER A 770 -30.29 1.96 7.42
C SER A 770 -29.74 1.25 8.66
N PHE A 771 -29.47 -0.04 8.56
CA PHE A 771 -28.92 -0.85 9.64
C PHE A 771 -28.07 -1.98 9.10
N PHE A 772 -27.19 -2.51 9.94
CA PHE A 772 -26.38 -3.67 9.59
C PHE A 772 -27.13 -4.97 9.79
N THR A 773 -26.99 -5.89 8.83
CA THR A 773 -27.61 -7.22 8.89
C THR A 773 -26.76 -8.25 8.12
N ASN A 774 -26.85 -9.53 8.49
CA ASN A 774 -26.34 -10.64 7.69
C ASN A 774 -27.31 -10.91 6.52
N GLY A 775 -27.30 -10.03 5.54
CA GLY A 775 -28.38 -9.92 4.55
C GLY A 775 -28.26 -10.85 3.35
N ILE A 776 -27.06 -11.36 3.01
CA ILE A 776 -26.83 -12.04 1.74
C ILE A 776 -25.82 -13.17 1.84
N SER A 777 -25.85 -14.03 0.81
CA SER A 777 -24.79 -15.01 0.50
C SER A 777 -24.27 -14.77 -0.91
N THR A 778 -22.95 -14.85 -1.12
CA THR A 778 -22.31 -14.55 -2.41
C THR A 778 -21.34 -15.63 -2.86
N ASN A 779 -21.16 -15.75 -4.18
CA ASN A 779 -20.11 -16.58 -4.79
C ASN A 779 -19.26 -15.72 -5.73
N THR A 780 -17.97 -15.73 -5.53
CA THR A 780 -16.99 -15.02 -6.38
C THR A 780 -15.99 -16.01 -6.95
N GLN A 781 -15.87 -16.04 -8.28
CA GLN A 781 -14.97 -16.94 -9.01
C GLN A 781 -14.15 -16.15 -10.02
N GLY A 782 -12.92 -16.58 -10.25
CA GLY A 782 -12.08 -15.92 -11.25
C GLY A 782 -10.72 -16.57 -11.44
N LEU A 783 -9.93 -15.90 -12.26
CA LEU A 783 -8.57 -16.27 -12.64
C LEU A 783 -7.61 -15.13 -12.36
N ASP A 784 -6.46 -15.47 -11.81
CA ASP A 784 -5.31 -14.56 -11.67
C ASP A 784 -4.16 -15.08 -12.52
N LEU A 785 -3.60 -14.23 -13.37
CA LEU A 785 -2.43 -14.49 -14.21
C LEU A 785 -1.30 -13.57 -13.83
N VAL A 786 -0.09 -14.11 -13.66
CA VAL A 786 1.14 -13.31 -13.55
C VAL A 786 2.22 -13.97 -14.41
N ALA A 787 2.77 -13.22 -15.35
CA ALA A 787 3.87 -13.66 -16.18
C ALA A 787 4.99 -12.61 -16.19
N THR A 788 6.23 -13.06 -16.10
CA THR A 788 7.39 -12.18 -16.11
C THR A 788 8.47 -12.75 -17.03
N VAL A 789 8.99 -11.90 -17.91
CA VAL A 789 10.19 -12.17 -18.72
C VAL A 789 11.26 -11.16 -18.34
N LYS A 790 12.39 -11.63 -17.84
CA LYS A 790 13.50 -10.79 -17.36
C LYS A 790 14.73 -10.88 -18.25
N ASN A 791 15.60 -9.89 -18.13
CA ASN A 791 16.93 -9.86 -18.74
C ASN A 791 16.92 -10.01 -20.28
N ILE A 792 15.89 -9.52 -20.96
CA ILE A 792 15.89 -9.38 -22.41
C ILE A 792 16.94 -8.33 -22.75
N ARG A 793 17.95 -8.72 -23.53
CA ARG A 793 18.96 -7.78 -24.00
C ARG A 793 18.37 -6.89 -25.07
N VAL A 794 18.45 -5.57 -24.85
CA VAL A 794 18.02 -4.56 -25.80
C VAL A 794 19.19 -3.62 -26.02
N PHE A 795 19.54 -3.37 -27.26
CA PHE A 795 20.75 -2.64 -27.61
C PHE A 795 22.00 -3.32 -26.95
N ASN A 796 23.15 -2.66 -26.92
CA ASN A 796 24.38 -3.24 -26.40
C ASN A 796 24.43 -3.34 -24.86
N THR A 797 23.72 -2.47 -24.15
CA THR A 797 23.82 -2.33 -22.67
C THR A 797 22.48 -2.41 -21.94
N GLY A 798 21.37 -2.41 -22.66
CA GLY A 798 20.03 -2.38 -22.11
C GLY A 798 19.55 -3.75 -21.62
N ARG A 799 18.82 -3.75 -20.52
CA ARG A 799 18.10 -4.92 -19.99
C ARG A 799 16.63 -4.55 -19.85
N LEU A 800 15.77 -5.28 -20.54
CA LEU A 800 14.33 -5.11 -20.49
C LEU A 800 13.70 -6.25 -19.67
N THR A 801 12.81 -5.88 -18.77
CA THR A 801 11.89 -6.80 -18.07
C THR A 801 10.47 -6.48 -18.49
N ILE A 802 9.71 -7.49 -18.86
CA ILE A 802 8.29 -7.38 -19.20
C ILE A 802 7.49 -8.16 -18.15
N ASN A 803 6.51 -7.50 -17.56
CA ASN A 803 5.59 -8.06 -16.58
C ASN A 803 4.16 -7.97 -17.12
N LEU A 804 3.48 -9.09 -17.19
CA LEU A 804 2.05 -9.15 -17.49
C LEU A 804 1.33 -9.70 -16.27
N ALA A 805 0.39 -8.93 -15.74
CA ALA A 805 -0.44 -9.37 -14.63
C ALA A 805 -1.91 -9.12 -14.95
N GLY A 806 -2.78 -10.07 -14.65
CA GLY A 806 -4.21 -9.97 -14.96
C GLY A 806 -5.08 -10.64 -13.92
N ASN A 807 -6.25 -10.06 -13.68
CA ASN A 807 -7.35 -10.69 -12.94
C ASN A 807 -8.60 -10.66 -13.81
N TYR A 808 -9.30 -11.78 -13.87
CA TYR A 808 -10.59 -11.91 -14.56
C TYR A 808 -11.61 -12.53 -13.61
N THR A 809 -12.63 -11.74 -13.23
CA THR A 809 -13.78 -12.21 -12.44
C THR A 809 -14.76 -12.92 -13.38
N MET A 810 -14.78 -14.25 -13.33
CA MET A 810 -15.67 -15.10 -14.13
C MET A 810 -17.12 -14.94 -13.67
N ALA A 811 -17.32 -14.98 -12.36
CA ALA A 811 -18.61 -14.77 -11.71
C ALA A 811 -18.42 -14.02 -10.39
N ASN A 812 -19.33 -13.08 -10.12
CA ASN A 812 -19.56 -12.49 -8.81
C ASN A 812 -21.08 -12.36 -8.67
N LYS A 813 -21.69 -13.27 -7.94
CA LYS A 813 -23.14 -13.45 -7.95
C LYS A 813 -23.73 -13.68 -6.57
N LEU A 814 -24.96 -13.28 -6.44
CA LEU A 814 -25.81 -13.55 -5.29
C LEU A 814 -26.19 -15.04 -5.27
N LEU A 815 -26.06 -15.69 -4.12
CA LEU A 815 -26.54 -17.04 -3.87
C LEU A 815 -27.86 -17.05 -3.10
N GLY A 816 -28.15 -16.00 -2.35
CA GLY A 816 -29.40 -15.83 -1.61
C GLY A 816 -29.43 -14.52 -0.85
N VAL A 817 -30.62 -14.06 -0.59
CA VAL A 817 -30.95 -12.91 0.27
C VAL A 817 -31.75 -13.44 1.46
N VAL A 818 -31.44 -12.91 2.64
CA VAL A 818 -32.18 -13.22 3.87
C VAL A 818 -33.56 -12.53 3.79
N ALA A 819 -34.60 -13.14 4.37
CA ALA A 819 -35.94 -12.57 4.43
C ALA A 819 -35.93 -11.19 5.09
N ASN A 820 -36.71 -10.27 4.55
CA ASN A 820 -36.88 -8.95 5.14
C ASN A 820 -37.48 -9.06 6.54
N PRO A 821 -37.15 -8.18 7.50
CA PRO A 821 -37.93 -8.02 8.69
C PRO A 821 -39.41 -7.70 8.35
N LYS A 822 -40.34 -8.24 9.12
CA LYS A 822 -41.79 -8.23 8.82
C LYS A 822 -42.34 -6.81 8.56
N LEU A 823 -41.96 -5.84 9.39
CA LEU A 823 -42.41 -4.45 9.20
C LEU A 823 -41.94 -3.82 7.89
N ILE A 824 -40.75 -4.21 7.42
CA ILE A 824 -40.17 -3.71 6.18
C ILE A 824 -40.83 -4.38 4.97
N GLU A 825 -41.10 -5.69 5.08
CA GLU A 825 -41.81 -6.45 4.04
C GLU A 825 -43.26 -5.97 3.87
N GLU A 826 -43.95 -5.74 4.97
CA GLU A 826 -45.34 -5.20 4.98
C GLU A 826 -45.40 -3.79 4.38
N ALA A 827 -44.33 -2.99 4.50
CA ALA A 827 -44.20 -1.70 3.85
C ALA A 827 -43.73 -1.77 2.38
N GLY A 828 -43.60 -2.98 1.81
CA GLY A 828 -43.18 -3.19 0.42
C GLY A 828 -41.73 -2.83 0.14
N GLN A 829 -40.91 -2.72 1.19
CA GLN A 829 -39.49 -2.34 1.07
C GLN A 829 -38.57 -3.56 1.22
N GLN A 830 -37.29 -3.39 0.86
CA GLN A 830 -36.28 -4.44 0.86
C GLN A 830 -35.00 -3.97 1.52
N ILE A 831 -34.38 -4.85 2.35
CA ILE A 831 -33.10 -4.60 2.98
C ILE A 831 -31.93 -4.65 1.99
N PHE A 832 -32.10 -5.28 0.84
CA PHE A 832 -31.10 -5.41 -0.20
C PHE A 832 -31.77 -5.21 -1.56
N ASP A 833 -31.60 -4.04 -2.12
CA ASP A 833 -32.20 -3.65 -3.39
C ASP A 833 -31.23 -3.82 -4.57
N TYR A 834 -31.71 -3.55 -5.77
CA TYR A 834 -30.95 -3.67 -7.02
C TYR A 834 -29.75 -2.70 -7.10
N MET A 835 -29.78 -1.58 -6.38
CA MET A 835 -28.66 -0.63 -6.32
C MET A 835 -27.55 -1.21 -5.47
N GLN A 836 -27.88 -1.75 -4.30
CA GLN A 836 -26.93 -2.44 -3.42
C GLN A 836 -26.33 -3.66 -4.11
N GLU A 837 -27.15 -4.42 -4.85
CA GLU A 837 -26.67 -5.57 -5.63
C GLU A 837 -25.63 -5.14 -6.66
N ALA A 838 -25.91 -4.11 -7.45
CA ALA A 838 -24.99 -3.60 -8.45
C ALA A 838 -23.70 -3.05 -7.81
N LEU A 839 -23.84 -2.29 -6.71
CA LEU A 839 -22.70 -1.74 -5.97
C LEU A 839 -21.77 -2.82 -5.44
N LEU A 840 -22.33 -3.92 -4.93
CA LEU A 840 -21.57 -5.01 -4.33
C LEU A 840 -20.96 -5.97 -5.36
N LEU A 841 -21.68 -6.28 -6.44
CA LEU A 841 -21.33 -7.39 -7.34
C LEU A 841 -20.73 -6.93 -8.67
N THR A 842 -21.07 -5.74 -9.17
CA THR A 842 -20.72 -5.31 -10.53
C THR A 842 -20.03 -3.95 -10.62
N SER A 843 -19.86 -3.24 -9.51
CA SER A 843 -19.24 -1.91 -9.46
C SER A 843 -17.73 -1.90 -9.68
N ARG A 844 -17.10 -3.06 -9.75
CA ARG A 844 -15.68 -3.21 -10.03
C ARG A 844 -15.45 -3.69 -11.45
N PRO A 845 -14.26 -3.39 -12.03
CA PRO A 845 -13.89 -3.92 -13.32
C PRO A 845 -14.00 -5.45 -13.35
N LYS A 846 -14.72 -5.99 -14.33
CA LYS A 846 -14.84 -7.44 -14.52
C LYS A 846 -13.48 -8.10 -14.79
N PHE A 847 -12.56 -7.35 -15.38
CA PHE A 847 -11.17 -7.75 -15.55
C PHE A 847 -10.26 -6.53 -15.43
N LYS A 848 -9.05 -6.78 -14.98
CA LYS A 848 -7.94 -5.82 -15.00
C LYS A 848 -6.69 -6.53 -15.52
N ALA A 849 -5.96 -5.89 -16.44
CA ALA A 849 -4.68 -6.40 -16.93
C ALA A 849 -3.64 -5.27 -16.89
N ILE A 850 -2.43 -5.59 -16.47
CA ILE A 850 -1.31 -4.66 -16.33
C ILE A 850 -0.16 -5.20 -17.16
N LEU A 851 0.28 -4.45 -18.16
CA LEU A 851 1.48 -4.72 -18.94
C LEU A 851 2.55 -3.69 -18.55
N GLY A 852 3.53 -4.13 -17.77
CA GLY A 852 4.67 -3.33 -17.35
C GLY A 852 5.91 -3.63 -18.19
N SER A 853 6.67 -2.60 -18.54
CA SER A 853 7.95 -2.68 -19.24
C SER A 853 8.99 -1.87 -18.48
N ASP A 854 10.04 -2.53 -17.99
CA ASP A 854 11.13 -1.92 -17.21
C ASP A 854 12.43 -2.03 -18.01
N LEU A 855 12.93 -0.94 -18.57
CA LEU A 855 14.16 -0.85 -19.33
C LEU A 855 15.25 -0.15 -18.52
N SER A 856 16.35 -0.84 -18.24
CA SER A 856 17.53 -0.32 -17.57
C SER A 856 18.69 -0.22 -18.53
N MET A 857 19.26 0.98 -18.70
CA MET A 857 20.42 1.26 -19.56
C MET A 857 21.45 2.08 -18.79
N GLY A 858 22.37 1.42 -18.10
CA GLY A 858 23.39 2.09 -17.28
C GLY A 858 22.81 2.97 -16.19
N LYS A 859 22.83 4.30 -16.36
CA LYS A 859 22.29 5.28 -15.41
C LYS A 859 20.83 5.65 -15.66
N LEU A 860 20.27 5.20 -16.78
CA LEU A 860 18.91 5.51 -17.21
C LEU A 860 18.02 4.31 -16.93
N ASN A 861 16.88 4.55 -16.30
CA ASN A 861 15.82 3.57 -16.17
C ASN A 861 14.51 4.18 -16.70
N PHE A 862 13.84 3.42 -17.55
CA PHE A 862 12.54 3.77 -18.09
C PHE A 862 11.53 2.69 -17.73
N ASN A 863 10.40 3.07 -17.15
CA ASN A 863 9.29 2.20 -16.84
C ASN A 863 8.05 2.70 -17.57
N CYS A 864 7.32 1.80 -18.19
CA CYS A 864 6.04 2.09 -18.83
C CYS A 864 5.03 1.03 -18.39
N ASN A 865 3.90 1.46 -17.84
CA ASN A 865 2.80 0.59 -17.44
C ASN A 865 1.56 0.92 -18.26
N ASN A 866 0.95 -0.10 -18.85
CA ASN A 866 -0.35 0.00 -19.49
C ASN A 866 -1.34 -0.83 -18.66
N THR A 867 -2.32 -0.17 -18.06
CA THR A 867 -3.35 -0.82 -17.26
C THR A 867 -4.68 -0.76 -17.99
N LEU A 868 -5.17 -1.94 -18.39
CA LEU A 868 -6.49 -2.11 -18.97
C LEU A 868 -7.50 -2.36 -17.84
N PHE A 869 -8.44 -1.45 -17.67
CA PHE A 869 -9.60 -1.60 -16.82
C PHE A 869 -10.79 -2.08 -17.65
N GLY A 870 -11.41 -3.17 -17.23
CA GLY A 870 -12.61 -3.73 -17.85
C GLY A 870 -13.88 -2.91 -17.53
N PRO A 871 -15.03 -3.34 -18.04
CA PRO A 871 -16.31 -2.67 -17.76
C PRO A 871 -16.71 -2.84 -16.29
N ALA A 872 -17.31 -1.79 -15.72
CA ALA A 872 -18.01 -1.81 -14.44
C ALA A 872 -19.44 -1.36 -14.62
N THR A 873 -20.36 -1.91 -13.81
CA THR A 873 -21.81 -1.63 -13.94
C THR A 873 -22.38 -1.12 -12.63
N PHE A 874 -23.14 -0.04 -12.71
CA PHE A 874 -23.86 0.57 -11.59
C PHE A 874 -25.34 0.73 -11.86
N ARG A 875 -26.12 0.86 -10.78
CA ARG A 875 -27.52 1.21 -10.76
C ARG A 875 -27.72 2.27 -9.69
N SER A 876 -27.65 3.53 -10.10
CA SER A 876 -27.69 4.66 -9.17
C SER A 876 -29.12 5.00 -8.74
N ALA A 877 -29.25 5.70 -7.61
CA ALA A 877 -30.52 6.26 -7.18
C ALA A 877 -31.08 7.24 -8.24
N GLY A 878 -32.38 7.18 -8.49
CA GLY A 878 -33.04 8.00 -9.53
C GLY A 878 -32.93 7.42 -10.94
N LEU A 879 -32.07 6.45 -11.20
CA LEU A 879 -32.06 5.71 -12.46
C LEU A 879 -33.25 4.73 -12.52
N ASP A 880 -33.96 4.69 -13.65
CA ASP A 880 -35.04 3.74 -13.83
C ASP A 880 -34.56 2.30 -13.64
N ARG A 881 -35.40 1.45 -13.00
CA ARG A 881 -35.03 0.07 -12.64
C ARG A 881 -34.66 -0.81 -13.82
N ASP A 882 -35.12 -0.47 -15.02
CA ASP A 882 -34.92 -1.22 -16.26
C ASP A 882 -33.70 -0.73 -17.05
N ILE A 883 -32.91 0.20 -16.47
CA ILE A 883 -31.70 0.77 -17.04
C ILE A 883 -30.51 0.55 -16.11
N LYS A 884 -29.33 0.40 -16.68
CA LYS A 884 -28.07 0.34 -15.97
C LYS A 884 -27.03 1.27 -16.60
N MET A 885 -26.14 1.80 -15.79
CA MET A 885 -24.96 2.56 -16.20
C MET A 885 -23.76 1.61 -16.35
N VAL A 886 -23.13 1.62 -17.52
CA VAL A 886 -21.97 0.77 -17.81
C VAL A 886 -20.78 1.63 -18.17
N PHE A 887 -19.73 1.60 -17.37
CA PHE A 887 -18.43 2.20 -17.69
C PHE A 887 -17.72 1.39 -18.75
N LYS A 888 -17.20 2.08 -19.77
CA LYS A 888 -16.49 1.47 -20.89
C LYS A 888 -15.09 1.01 -20.46
N PRO A 889 -14.55 -0.08 -21.04
CA PRO A 889 -13.15 -0.44 -20.84
C PRO A 889 -12.22 0.68 -21.28
N LYS A 890 -11.16 0.92 -20.51
CA LYS A 890 -10.14 1.95 -20.78
C LYS A 890 -8.74 1.43 -20.52
N ILE A 891 -7.78 1.92 -21.29
CA ILE A 891 -6.34 1.68 -21.05
C ILE A 891 -5.75 2.97 -20.52
N VAL A 892 -5.15 2.90 -19.36
CA VAL A 892 -4.37 3.99 -18.74
C VAL A 892 -2.89 3.65 -18.89
N THR A 893 -2.12 4.59 -19.45
CA THR A 893 -0.68 4.45 -19.66
C THR A 893 0.06 5.40 -18.74
N ASP A 894 0.97 4.86 -17.94
CA ASP A 894 1.84 5.60 -17.03
C ASP A 894 3.30 5.43 -17.48
N GLY A 895 4.05 6.51 -17.46
CA GLY A 895 5.47 6.54 -17.80
C GLY A 895 6.31 7.06 -16.63
N HIS A 896 7.45 6.44 -16.38
CA HIS A 896 8.42 6.88 -15.38
C HIS A 896 9.84 6.79 -15.96
N LEU A 897 10.55 7.90 -15.96
CA LEU A 897 11.92 8.01 -16.41
C LEU A 897 12.80 8.44 -15.25
N SER A 898 13.85 7.69 -14.93
CA SER A 898 14.80 8.06 -13.90
C SER A 898 16.23 8.07 -14.41
N TYR A 899 17.01 9.06 -13.98
CA TYR A 899 18.42 9.21 -14.35
C TYR A 899 19.30 9.42 -13.10
N GLN A 900 20.31 8.60 -12.95
CA GLN A 900 21.29 8.68 -11.87
C GLN A 900 22.45 9.58 -12.29
N PHE A 901 22.43 10.88 -11.93
CA PHE A 901 23.47 11.86 -12.28
C PHE A 901 24.80 11.54 -11.57
N LYS A 902 24.72 11.29 -10.26
CA LYS A 902 25.85 10.91 -9.38
C LYS A 902 25.42 9.69 -8.56
N PRO A 903 26.33 8.93 -7.97
CA PRO A 903 25.97 7.83 -7.07
C PRO A 903 25.00 8.24 -5.94
N TRP A 904 25.10 9.51 -5.52
CA TRP A 904 24.29 10.09 -4.45
C TRP A 904 23.08 10.93 -4.94
N LEU A 905 22.98 11.24 -6.25
CA LEU A 905 21.93 12.11 -6.79
C LEU A 905 21.21 11.44 -7.97
N GLY A 906 19.96 11.16 -7.81
CA GLY A 906 19.02 10.70 -8.85
C GLY A 906 17.87 11.68 -9.04
N VAL A 907 17.41 11.81 -10.28
CA VAL A 907 16.20 12.59 -10.61
C VAL A 907 15.28 11.68 -11.43
N SER A 908 14.00 11.76 -11.16
CA SER A 908 13.00 11.05 -11.96
C SER A 908 11.83 11.95 -12.32
N PHE A 909 11.24 11.65 -13.46
CA PHE A 909 10.05 12.27 -13.99
C PHE A 909 8.99 11.18 -14.23
N ALA A 910 7.82 11.35 -13.67
CA ALA A 910 6.69 10.46 -13.92
C ALA A 910 5.52 11.22 -14.56
N ILE A 911 4.85 10.55 -15.47
CA ILE A 911 3.60 11.00 -16.08
C ILE A 911 2.58 9.90 -15.83
N ASN A 912 1.61 10.18 -14.98
CA ASN A 912 0.49 9.28 -14.77
C ASN A 912 -0.63 9.66 -15.72
N ASN A 913 -1.26 8.65 -16.32
CA ASN A 913 -2.31 8.80 -17.32
C ASN A 913 -1.86 9.68 -18.50
N LEU A 914 -0.80 9.26 -19.19
CA LEU A 914 -0.13 9.98 -20.29
C LEU A 914 -1.10 10.49 -21.35
N PHE A 915 -2.14 9.73 -21.69
CA PHE A 915 -3.08 10.04 -22.76
C PHE A 915 -4.36 10.73 -22.26
N ASN A 916 -4.38 11.21 -21.03
CA ASN A 916 -5.52 11.91 -20.42
C ASN A 916 -6.84 11.14 -20.55
N VAL A 917 -6.78 9.84 -20.32
CA VAL A 917 -7.94 8.95 -20.37
C VAL A 917 -8.84 9.21 -19.17
N LEU A 918 -10.12 9.46 -19.41
CA LEU A 918 -11.11 9.68 -18.37
C LEU A 918 -12.14 8.54 -18.35
N PRO A 919 -12.78 8.25 -17.20
CA PRO A 919 -13.91 7.33 -17.13
C PRO A 919 -15.05 7.79 -18.06
N GLU A 920 -15.62 6.85 -18.80
CA GLU A 920 -16.72 7.12 -19.73
C GLU A 920 -17.79 6.04 -19.56
N TYR A 921 -19.05 6.43 -19.49
CA TYR A 921 -20.17 5.51 -19.32
C TYR A 921 -21.18 5.60 -20.46
N VAL A 922 -22.04 4.58 -20.55
CA VAL A 922 -23.24 4.53 -21.37
C VAL A 922 -24.39 3.97 -20.56
N LEU A 923 -25.59 4.50 -20.78
CA LEU A 923 -26.83 3.88 -20.29
C LEU A 923 -27.19 2.71 -21.18
N LYS A 924 -27.54 1.58 -20.58
CA LYS A 924 -27.96 0.38 -21.31
C LYS A 924 -29.27 -0.14 -20.75
N PRO A 925 -30.20 -0.63 -21.60
CA PRO A 925 -31.42 -1.27 -21.15
C PRO A 925 -31.11 -2.64 -20.53
N ILE A 926 -31.92 -3.07 -19.59
CA ILE A 926 -31.91 -4.40 -19.01
C ILE A 926 -32.92 -5.31 -19.75
N ASN A 927 -34.00 -4.73 -20.21
CA ASN A 927 -35.11 -5.39 -20.91
C ASN A 927 -35.71 -4.48 -22.00
N SER A 928 -36.78 -4.93 -22.67
CA SER A 928 -37.48 -4.20 -23.73
C SER A 928 -38.11 -2.89 -23.25
N TYR A 929 -38.61 -2.85 -22.02
CA TYR A 929 -39.16 -1.63 -21.43
C TYR A 929 -38.06 -0.56 -21.18
N GLY A 930 -36.91 -0.98 -20.67
CA GLY A 930 -35.76 -0.10 -20.55
C GLY A 930 -35.28 0.46 -21.91
N GLN A 931 -35.45 -0.32 -23.01
CA GLN A 931 -35.16 0.20 -24.36
C GLN A 931 -36.18 1.28 -24.77
N GLN A 932 -37.43 1.15 -24.42
CA GLN A 932 -38.46 2.17 -24.69
C GLN A 932 -38.14 3.47 -23.92
N ILE A 933 -37.74 3.37 -22.64
CA ILE A 933 -37.30 4.53 -21.84
C ILE A 933 -36.12 5.24 -22.49
N LEU A 934 -35.12 4.50 -22.97
CA LEU A 934 -33.95 5.10 -23.61
C LEU A 934 -34.25 5.71 -24.99
N ASN A 935 -35.35 5.32 -25.65
CA ASN A 935 -35.81 5.90 -26.90
C ASN A 935 -36.66 7.18 -26.70
N ASP A 936 -37.17 7.43 -25.50
CA ASP A 936 -37.85 8.64 -25.14
C ASP A 936 -36.87 9.73 -24.72
N PRO A 937 -36.78 10.87 -25.46
CA PRO A 937 -35.82 11.93 -25.15
C PRO A 937 -35.96 12.53 -23.75
N VAL A 938 -37.17 12.62 -23.21
CA VAL A 938 -37.43 13.20 -21.87
C VAL A 938 -37.00 12.23 -20.79
N ALA A 939 -37.37 10.96 -20.91
CA ALA A 939 -36.95 9.91 -19.99
C ALA A 939 -35.45 9.69 -20.06
N LEU A 940 -34.84 9.72 -21.24
CA LEU A 940 -33.38 9.62 -21.40
C LEU A 940 -32.67 10.78 -20.68
N LYS A 941 -33.09 12.05 -20.88
CA LYS A 941 -32.51 13.22 -20.20
C LYS A 941 -32.60 13.07 -18.68
N ARG A 942 -33.77 12.64 -18.15
CA ARG A 942 -33.95 12.37 -16.73
C ARG A 942 -32.97 11.33 -16.20
N ASN A 943 -32.80 10.21 -16.91
CA ASN A 943 -31.86 9.14 -16.52
C ASN A 943 -30.38 9.57 -16.64
N ILE A 944 -30.03 10.39 -17.62
CA ILE A 944 -28.68 10.97 -17.73
C ILE A 944 -28.43 11.86 -16.50
N ASN A 945 -29.35 12.75 -16.16
CA ASN A 945 -29.20 13.63 -15.01
C ASN A 945 -29.05 12.83 -13.72
N ALA A 946 -29.83 11.76 -13.53
CA ALA A 946 -29.80 10.92 -12.33
C ALA A 946 -28.43 10.27 -12.05
N VAL A 947 -27.59 10.03 -13.06
CA VAL A 947 -26.28 9.44 -12.91
C VAL A 947 -25.13 10.46 -12.93
N THR A 948 -25.40 11.74 -13.14
CA THR A 948 -24.42 12.80 -13.08
C THR A 948 -24.18 13.27 -11.66
N PHE A 949 -23.10 14.00 -11.44
CA PHE A 949 -22.77 14.53 -10.12
C PHE A 949 -23.92 15.38 -9.56
N ASN A 950 -24.52 14.91 -8.46
CA ASN A 950 -25.70 15.49 -7.83
C ASN A 950 -26.95 15.62 -8.73
N GLY A 951 -27.04 14.86 -9.81
CA GLY A 951 -28.15 14.94 -10.75
C GLY A 951 -28.18 16.20 -11.62
N ARG A 952 -27.17 17.03 -11.60
CA ARG A 952 -27.16 18.40 -12.14
C ARG A 952 -26.08 18.67 -13.20
N TYR A 953 -25.01 17.85 -13.21
CA TYR A 953 -23.81 18.09 -14.00
C TYR A 953 -23.66 17.06 -15.10
N GLY A 954 -22.99 17.44 -16.19
CA GLY A 954 -22.70 16.54 -17.30
C GLY A 954 -21.57 15.51 -17.00
N ILE A 955 -21.02 15.52 -15.81
CA ILE A 955 -19.96 14.58 -15.37
C ILE A 955 -20.59 13.49 -14.51
N ALA A 956 -20.25 12.23 -14.79
CA ALA A 956 -20.66 11.09 -13.98
C ALA A 956 -20.23 11.25 -12.51
N THR A 957 -20.99 10.63 -11.62
CA THR A 957 -20.58 10.49 -10.23
C THR A 957 -19.30 9.67 -10.12
N TYR A 958 -18.60 9.79 -9.00
CA TYR A 958 -17.39 9.03 -8.68
C TYR A 958 -17.60 7.50 -8.63
N ASP A 959 -18.81 7.00 -8.59
CA ASP A 959 -19.14 5.58 -8.37
C ASP A 959 -18.40 4.61 -9.26
N GLY A 960 -18.07 5.00 -10.49
CA GLY A 960 -17.28 4.21 -11.42
C GLY A 960 -15.82 4.60 -11.52
N SER A 961 -15.35 5.50 -10.67
CA SER A 961 -13.98 6.04 -10.73
C SER A 961 -12.94 5.06 -10.21
N HIS A 962 -12.77 3.95 -10.87
CA HIS A 962 -11.73 2.95 -10.60
C HIS A 962 -10.33 3.38 -11.09
N PHE A 963 -10.20 4.55 -11.72
CA PHE A 963 -8.98 5.33 -11.92
C PHE A 963 -9.32 6.82 -11.90
N SER A 964 -8.32 7.69 -11.71
CA SER A 964 -8.54 9.12 -11.43
C SER A 964 -9.31 9.86 -12.52
N GLN A 965 -10.28 10.68 -12.14
CA GLN A 965 -10.94 11.70 -12.99
C GLN A 965 -10.05 12.95 -13.21
N SER A 966 -8.94 13.06 -12.48
CA SER A 966 -8.07 14.24 -12.55
C SER A 966 -7.33 14.39 -13.88
N GLY A 967 -7.29 13.31 -14.68
CA GLY A 967 -6.58 13.28 -15.95
C GLY A 967 -5.07 13.09 -15.77
N THR A 968 -4.28 13.65 -16.70
CA THR A 968 -2.82 13.53 -16.68
C THR A 968 -2.21 14.28 -15.49
N THR A 969 -1.29 13.63 -14.79
CA THR A 969 -0.52 14.22 -13.68
C THR A 969 0.97 14.08 -13.96
N PHE A 970 1.72 15.16 -13.74
CA PHE A 970 3.17 15.22 -13.85
C PHE A 970 3.78 15.20 -12.45
N LEU A 971 4.84 14.43 -12.26
CA LEU A 971 5.57 14.34 -10.99
C LEU A 971 7.08 14.38 -11.27
N VAL A 972 7.78 15.24 -10.57
CA VAL A 972 9.25 15.29 -10.53
C VAL A 972 9.71 14.84 -9.16
N THR A 973 10.71 13.95 -9.11
CA THR A 973 11.29 13.47 -7.86
C THR A 973 12.80 13.63 -7.89
N ILE A 974 13.35 14.21 -6.84
CA ILE A 974 14.77 14.28 -6.56
C ILE A 974 15.09 13.35 -5.40
N ASN A 975 16.04 12.46 -5.57
CA ASN A 975 16.47 11.50 -4.57
C ASN A 975 17.98 11.67 -4.31
N CYS A 976 18.31 12.00 -3.07
CA CYS A 976 19.70 12.12 -2.59
C CYS A 976 20.01 10.96 -1.63
N LYS A 977 21.14 10.28 -1.86
CA LYS A 977 21.66 9.19 -1.02
C LYS A 977 22.96 9.67 -0.37
N LEU A 978 22.99 9.69 0.97
CA LEU A 978 24.11 10.20 1.78
C LEU A 978 24.76 9.06 2.57
#